data_cb243ddca24f8a728c8cb67164ba69de
#
_entry.id   cb243ddca24f8a728c8cb67164ba69de
#
_cell.length_a   1.000
_cell.length_b   1.000
_cell.length_c   1.000
_cell.angle_alpha   90.00
_cell.angle_beta   90.00
_cell.angle_gamma   90.00
#
_symmetry.space_group_name_H-M   'P 1'
#
loop_
_entity.id
_entity.type
_entity.pdbx_description
1 polymer ?
#
loop_
_entity_poly.entity_id
_entity_poly.type
_entity_poly.pdbx_seq_one_letter_code
_entity_poly.pdbx_strand_id
1 'polypeptide(L)'
;MKQTLTLIALSMLALPVSAQKRGRVVDAQGQPLAFANVVALNPADSAVVAATLTRDDGQWQFADSVKTLSLLRVSAVGYESLYYKSSVPMEQLTLTLRLLDARQLGEASVVYKRPVSKLENGAIVTSVDNTVLSKAGTAEDLLQQVPGLMKSADKDGSIEVVGRGKPLVYINGRQMRDDSELKQLRSEDIKSVEVINNPGAQYDASVNAVVRIRTKRRNGEGIGVNFSNDFFQGKYASERSRLNLSMRKNAFDLNLQGGYNYNRGYWKSGSDQTVQTPEGLWSMPFNNENFWKMHKADGVVEFNVTPSDKHAAGVRYSLRKAFPNQSNGLVESYIRKNGEDFDQLTNHLREDSDNDLTHSVNAYYNGHWGKSEFRIDADFYASGSHEESIYDEMSQTQTSRQFPTVSDTRNRLFSAKVQYDYPWLKGKFSIGSQYVQTNRHDNYYIAATLPGISPSASQLMERTAAGFIAYSTTIARRYQLTAGLRYEHLQLDYYLSRQHIDEQSPIYNNLFPSFSLAGMIGKAQLMLSYTSKTTRPGYSQLSSNVSYGNRYLLLSGNPNLKPTILHSINFTAVWKWLQATMNFDRSRDGILYWGESLPEQPEVTKITYINRNYSQLQATLTLSHQIKFWRPMLTAYVSENFCNLRLDDGTRLHMNPILSLHTSHSFTLPKGFGFTATYSMTTRGSYQNVQLLRMNHYLETYLTKSLLHDALSINIGGSDLLKQNISSVRMNLQNGNIVQTGSGDTRAFYIKLNYKFNSMRNRYKGESTVDEVIQRL
;
A
#
# COMPACT_ATOMS: atom_id res chain seq x y z
N MET A 1 83.25 31.16 -0.85
CA MET A 1 82.02 30.49 -0.41
C MET A 1 81.13 31.27 0.60
N LYS A 2 81.27 32.59 0.74
CA LYS A 2 80.47 33.41 1.65
C LYS A 2 79.62 34.49 0.93
N GLN A 3 79.79 34.64 -0.38
CA GLN A 3 79.03 35.62 -1.18
C GLN A 3 77.86 35.01 -2.05
N THR A 4 77.79 33.68 -2.18
CA THR A 4 76.78 32.97 -2.90
C THR A 4 75.57 32.58 -2.05
N LEU A 5 75.64 32.66 -0.72
CA LEU A 5 74.53 32.38 0.18
C LEU A 5 73.71 33.59 0.51
N THR A 6 74.15 34.81 0.24
CA THR A 6 73.40 36.06 0.51
C THR A 6 72.43 36.44 -0.64
N LEU A 7 72.72 35.93 -1.84
CA LEU A 7 71.80 36.16 -2.96
C LEU A 7 70.60 35.15 -3.02
N ILE A 8 70.70 34.00 -2.40
CA ILE A 8 69.59 33.01 -2.31
C ILE A 8 68.66 33.36 -1.17
N ALA A 9 69.07 34.08 -0.15
CA ALA A 9 68.22 34.53 0.97
C ALA A 9 67.39 35.79 0.62
N LEU A 10 67.75 36.54 -0.46
CA LEU A 10 67.00 37.72 -0.87
C LEU A 10 65.98 37.44 -2.02
N SER A 11 66.04 36.27 -2.63
CA SER A 11 65.07 35.84 -3.66
C SER A 11 63.85 35.09 -3.10
N MET A 12 63.81 34.80 -1.79
CA MET A 12 62.66 34.14 -1.14
C MET A 12 61.69 35.10 -0.44
N LEU A 13 61.81 36.41 -0.60
CA LEU A 13 60.95 37.42 0.03
C LEU A 13 60.05 38.18 -0.94
N ALA A 14 59.86 37.70 -2.16
CA ALA A 14 58.85 38.22 -3.10
C ALA A 14 57.77 37.16 -3.36
N LEU A 15 57.09 36.71 -2.31
CA LEU A 15 55.76 36.09 -2.51
C LEU A 15 54.79 37.19 -2.93
N PRO A 16 54.00 36.99 -4.02
CA PRO A 16 52.94 37.93 -4.35
C PRO A 16 51.95 37.92 -3.19
N VAL A 17 51.77 39.04 -2.52
CA VAL A 17 50.68 39.29 -1.58
C VAL A 17 49.41 39.20 -2.43
N SER A 18 48.83 38.04 -2.52
CA SER A 18 47.50 37.85 -3.08
C SER A 18 46.55 38.62 -2.18
N ALA A 19 45.92 39.69 -2.66
CA ALA A 19 44.94 40.46 -1.92
C ALA A 19 43.77 39.53 -1.51
N GLN A 20 43.81 39.03 -0.28
CA GLN A 20 42.79 38.14 0.28
C GLN A 20 41.49 38.93 0.45
N LYS A 21 40.41 38.43 -0.18
CA LYS A 21 39.07 39.06 -0.11
C LYS A 21 38.42 38.63 1.19
N ARG A 22 38.50 39.46 2.20
CA ARG A 22 38.01 39.25 3.57
C ARG A 22 37.31 40.50 4.11
N GLY A 23 36.45 40.31 5.09
CA GLY A 23 35.75 41.40 5.75
C GLY A 23 35.12 40.94 7.05
N ARG A 24 34.32 41.82 7.64
CA ARG A 24 33.64 41.59 8.91
C ARG A 24 32.17 41.99 8.79
N VAL A 25 31.28 41.24 9.43
CA VAL A 25 29.85 41.56 9.55
C VAL A 25 29.56 41.87 11.01
N VAL A 26 28.90 43.01 11.23
CA VAL A 26 28.54 43.49 12.57
C VAL A 26 27.07 43.93 12.59
N ASP A 27 26.47 44.03 13.77
CA ASP A 27 25.17 44.66 13.97
C ASP A 27 25.28 46.19 14.03
N ALA A 28 24.15 46.90 14.23
CA ALA A 28 24.07 48.34 14.34
C ALA A 28 24.79 48.88 15.59
N GLN A 29 25.11 48.07 16.58
CA GLN A 29 25.82 48.37 17.79
C GLN A 29 27.33 48.02 17.67
N GLY A 30 27.79 47.55 16.51
CA GLY A 30 29.15 47.16 16.24
C GLY A 30 29.57 45.78 16.78
N GLN A 31 28.62 44.97 17.29
CA GLN A 31 28.87 43.62 17.76
C GLN A 31 29.03 42.65 16.56
N PRO A 32 29.98 41.72 16.62
CA PRO A 32 30.21 40.76 15.55
C PRO A 32 29.04 39.82 15.37
N LEU A 33 28.62 39.58 14.13
CA LEU A 33 27.57 38.62 13.78
C LEU A 33 28.20 37.32 13.31
N ALA A 34 28.12 36.28 14.15
CA ALA A 34 28.53 34.95 13.82
C ALA A 34 27.49 34.29 12.88
N PHE A 35 27.98 33.38 12.02
CA PHE A 35 27.17 32.57 11.09
C PHE A 35 26.27 33.38 10.13
N ALA A 36 26.62 34.62 9.85
CA ALA A 36 25.98 35.40 8.78
C ALA A 36 26.43 34.83 7.41
N ASN A 37 25.47 34.68 6.51
CA ASN A 37 25.76 34.25 5.14
C ASN A 37 26.31 35.42 4.34
N VAL A 38 27.50 35.29 3.74
CA VAL A 38 28.10 36.24 2.81
C VAL A 38 28.19 35.57 1.44
N VAL A 39 27.41 36.06 0.48
CA VAL A 39 27.26 35.48 -0.85
C VAL A 39 27.70 36.48 -1.90
N ALA A 40 28.69 36.10 -2.73
CA ALA A 40 29.10 36.86 -3.89
C ALA A 40 28.17 36.51 -5.07
N LEU A 41 27.61 37.54 -5.69
CA LEU A 41 26.68 37.42 -6.81
C LEU A 41 27.28 38.06 -8.08
N ASN A 42 26.95 37.47 -9.22
CA ASN A 42 27.23 38.08 -10.51
C ASN A 42 26.28 39.26 -10.73
N PRO A 43 26.77 40.47 -11.02
CA PRO A 43 25.93 41.65 -11.17
C PRO A 43 24.93 41.62 -12.34
N ALA A 44 25.19 40.78 -13.36
CA ALA A 44 24.39 40.74 -14.58
C ALA A 44 23.12 39.87 -14.41
N ASP A 45 23.21 38.74 -13.67
CA ASP A 45 22.15 37.76 -13.57
C ASP A 45 21.84 37.32 -12.13
N SER A 46 22.52 37.91 -11.12
CA SER A 46 22.46 37.57 -9.71
C SER A 46 22.77 36.08 -9.39
N ALA A 47 23.45 35.37 -10.29
CA ALA A 47 23.92 34.02 -10.04
C ALA A 47 24.95 33.99 -8.91
N VAL A 48 24.93 32.95 -8.08
CA VAL A 48 25.88 32.78 -6.97
C VAL A 48 27.25 32.40 -7.54
N VAL A 49 28.23 33.26 -7.27
CA VAL A 49 29.64 33.05 -7.64
C VAL A 49 30.40 32.32 -6.55
N ALA A 50 30.20 32.73 -5.28
CA ALA A 50 30.79 32.10 -4.10
C ALA A 50 29.94 32.39 -2.86
N ALA A 51 30.04 31.57 -1.83
CA ALA A 51 29.40 31.77 -0.54
C ALA A 51 30.30 31.36 0.61
N THR A 52 30.23 32.08 1.73
CA THR A 52 30.94 31.77 2.97
C THR A 52 30.08 32.19 4.18
N LEU A 53 30.44 31.71 5.38
CA LEU A 53 29.84 32.12 6.65
C LEU A 53 30.81 32.95 7.46
N THR A 54 30.30 33.88 8.25
CA THR A 54 31.13 34.57 9.24
C THR A 54 31.46 33.63 10.39
N ARG A 55 32.66 33.80 10.97
CA ARG A 55 33.10 33.13 12.19
C ARG A 55 32.54 33.84 13.43
N ASP A 56 32.85 33.33 14.61
CA ASP A 56 32.38 33.87 15.89
C ASP A 56 32.75 35.36 16.11
N ASP A 57 33.89 35.81 15.52
CA ASP A 57 34.34 37.18 15.53
C ASP A 57 33.74 38.06 14.41
N GLY A 58 32.79 37.53 13.67
CA GLY A 58 32.13 38.18 12.54
C GLY A 58 32.99 38.23 11.26
N GLN A 59 34.17 37.69 11.24
CA GLN A 59 35.03 37.70 10.05
C GLN A 59 34.63 36.66 9.02
N TRP A 60 34.76 37.01 7.74
CA TRP A 60 34.53 36.13 6.60
C TRP A 60 35.66 36.26 5.59
N GLN A 61 35.87 35.21 4.81
CA GLN A 61 36.89 35.14 3.77
C GLN A 61 36.42 34.24 2.64
N PHE A 62 36.61 34.67 1.38
CA PHE A 62 36.47 33.83 0.20
C PHE A 62 37.78 33.19 -0.20
N ALA A 63 37.71 32.07 -0.92
CA ALA A 63 38.88 31.42 -1.52
C ALA A 63 39.50 32.30 -2.61
N ASP A 64 40.80 32.20 -2.82
CA ASP A 64 41.58 33.02 -3.77
C ASP A 64 41.16 32.83 -5.24
N SER A 65 40.42 31.79 -5.55
CA SER A 65 39.86 31.50 -6.88
C SER A 65 38.74 32.49 -7.33
N VAL A 66 38.18 33.29 -6.43
CA VAL A 66 37.14 34.26 -6.75
C VAL A 66 37.74 35.54 -7.31
N LYS A 67 37.76 35.73 -8.62
CA LYS A 67 38.49 36.83 -9.30
C LYS A 67 37.84 38.21 -9.15
N THR A 68 36.50 38.33 -9.09
CA THR A 68 35.78 39.63 -8.98
C THR A 68 34.65 39.53 -7.99
N LEU A 69 34.59 40.50 -7.04
CA LEU A 69 33.51 40.68 -6.07
C LEU A 69 32.87 42.04 -6.29
N SER A 70 31.89 42.14 -7.18
CA SER A 70 31.22 43.40 -7.46
C SER A 70 29.87 43.54 -6.77
N LEU A 71 29.24 42.42 -6.36
CA LEU A 71 27.97 42.45 -5.62
C LEU A 71 28.01 41.37 -4.51
N LEU A 72 27.81 41.84 -3.25
CA LEU A 72 27.67 40.93 -2.10
C LEU A 72 26.26 41.02 -1.56
N ARG A 73 25.67 39.88 -1.22
CA ARG A 73 24.50 39.76 -0.39
C ARG A 73 24.90 39.18 0.96
N VAL A 74 24.61 39.93 2.03
CA VAL A 74 24.85 39.49 3.40
C VAL A 74 23.53 39.34 4.12
N SER A 75 23.30 38.21 4.79
CA SER A 75 22.08 37.91 5.53
C SER A 75 22.37 37.14 6.81
N ALA A 76 21.67 37.45 7.87
CA ALA A 76 21.67 36.75 9.15
C ALA A 76 20.25 36.61 9.68
N VAL A 77 19.99 35.59 10.51
CA VAL A 77 18.67 35.35 11.12
C VAL A 77 18.31 36.55 12.05
N GLY A 78 17.17 37.14 11.81
CA GLY A 78 16.71 38.34 12.58
C GLY A 78 17.20 39.65 12.05
N TYR A 79 17.92 39.70 10.94
CA TYR A 79 18.47 40.95 10.34
C TYR A 79 17.98 41.12 8.92
N GLU A 80 17.89 42.39 8.46
CA GLU A 80 17.62 42.73 7.07
C GLU A 80 18.77 42.30 6.17
N SER A 81 18.46 41.74 4.99
CA SER A 81 19.48 41.36 4.02
C SER A 81 20.12 42.58 3.40
N LEU A 82 21.43 42.74 3.47
CA LEU A 82 22.19 43.83 2.88
C LEU A 82 22.73 43.40 1.50
N TYR A 83 22.48 44.26 0.50
CA TYR A 83 23.14 44.14 -0.82
C TYR A 83 24.19 45.23 -0.92
N TYR A 84 25.45 44.84 -1.04
CA TYR A 84 26.58 45.74 -1.13
C TYR A 84 27.24 45.64 -2.50
N LYS A 85 27.24 46.74 -3.26
CA LYS A 85 27.91 46.86 -4.55
C LYS A 85 29.19 47.69 -4.37
N SER A 86 30.35 47.07 -4.67
CA SER A 86 31.65 47.71 -4.54
C SER A 86 32.25 48.02 -5.90
N SER A 87 32.82 49.20 -6.00
CA SER A 87 33.61 49.67 -7.13
C SER A 87 35.12 49.75 -6.82
N VAL A 88 35.58 49.32 -5.62
CA VAL A 88 36.95 49.43 -5.12
C VAL A 88 37.46 48.10 -4.63
N PRO A 89 38.80 47.77 -4.74
CA PRO A 89 39.38 46.52 -4.20
C PRO A 89 39.16 46.43 -2.68
N MET A 90 38.66 45.31 -2.21
CA MET A 90 38.23 45.14 -0.81
C MET A 90 39.40 44.55 0.02
N GLU A 91 40.07 45.37 0.80
CA GLU A 91 40.90 44.96 1.91
C GLU A 91 40.19 45.42 3.20
N GLN A 92 39.59 44.50 3.98
CA GLN A 92 38.89 44.74 5.25
C GLN A 92 37.55 45.49 5.15
N LEU A 93 36.55 44.90 4.47
CA LEU A 93 35.19 45.46 4.41
C LEU A 93 34.40 45.12 5.68
N THR A 94 33.92 46.16 6.40
CA THR A 94 32.96 45.99 7.50
C THR A 94 31.54 46.24 6.99
N LEU A 95 30.66 45.23 7.10
CA LEU A 95 29.27 45.31 6.67
C LEU A 95 28.35 45.29 7.89
N THR A 96 27.49 46.31 8.02
CA THR A 96 26.58 46.44 9.15
C THR A 96 25.19 46.00 8.77
N LEU A 97 24.64 45.02 9.48
CA LEU A 97 23.24 44.60 9.34
C LEU A 97 22.35 45.28 10.36
N ARG A 98 21.15 45.63 9.95
CA ARG A 98 20.11 46.18 10.81
C ARG A 98 19.17 45.06 11.27
N LEU A 99 18.75 45.10 12.54
CA LEU A 99 17.71 44.23 13.05
C LEU A 99 16.42 44.41 12.26
N LEU A 100 15.76 43.35 11.90
CA LEU A 100 14.40 43.38 11.38
C LEU A 100 13.49 43.97 12.46
N ASP A 101 12.74 45.03 12.13
CA ASP A 101 11.75 45.57 13.04
C ASP A 101 10.68 44.51 13.32
N ALA A 102 10.50 44.12 14.60
CA ALA A 102 9.59 43.04 15.02
C ALA A 102 8.11 43.32 14.65
N ARG A 103 7.79 44.56 14.26
CA ARG A 103 6.47 44.97 13.74
C ARG A 103 6.27 44.65 12.25
N GLN A 104 7.30 44.30 11.50
CA GLN A 104 7.23 43.90 10.08
C GLN A 104 7.35 42.39 9.84
N LEU A 105 7.44 41.59 10.89
CA LEU A 105 7.13 40.18 10.78
C LEU A 105 5.62 40.04 10.59
N GLY A 106 5.11 40.45 9.43
CA GLY A 106 3.83 39.97 8.94
C GLY A 106 3.85 38.45 9.05
N GLU A 107 2.76 37.86 9.54
CA GLU A 107 2.56 36.41 9.53
C GLU A 107 3.25 35.85 8.30
N ALA A 108 4.26 34.99 8.47
CA ALA A 108 4.83 34.26 7.36
C ALA A 108 3.71 33.35 6.84
N SER A 109 2.90 33.91 5.96
CA SER A 109 1.86 33.19 5.26
C SER A 109 2.59 32.16 4.41
N VAL A 110 2.67 30.94 4.91
CA VAL A 110 3.18 29.80 4.15
C VAL A 110 2.19 29.58 3.03
N VAL A 111 2.46 30.18 1.88
CA VAL A 111 1.65 29.99 0.67
C VAL A 111 1.95 28.58 0.15
N TYR A 112 1.12 27.63 0.53
CA TYR A 112 1.19 26.27 -0.03
C TYR A 112 0.87 26.31 -1.53
N LYS A 113 1.70 25.62 -2.32
CA LYS A 113 1.39 25.38 -3.74
C LYS A 113 0.15 24.49 -3.83
N ARG A 114 -0.66 24.68 -4.85
CA ARG A 114 -1.78 23.77 -5.12
C ARG A 114 -1.25 22.41 -5.50
N PRO A 115 -1.77 21.30 -4.93
CA PRO A 115 -1.47 19.96 -5.41
C PRO A 115 -1.89 19.86 -6.88
N VAL A 116 -0.99 19.37 -7.71
CA VAL A 116 -1.23 19.18 -9.14
C VAL A 116 -1.08 17.69 -9.43
N SER A 117 -2.12 17.10 -10.03
CA SER A 117 -2.06 15.75 -10.59
C SER A 117 -1.83 15.85 -12.08
N LYS A 118 -0.91 15.03 -12.62
CA LYS A 118 -0.57 14.97 -14.04
C LYS A 118 -0.23 13.55 -14.46
N LEU A 119 -0.42 13.24 -15.74
CA LEU A 119 0.00 11.98 -16.33
C LEU A 119 1.47 12.05 -16.72
N GLU A 120 2.29 11.17 -16.15
CA GLU A 120 3.71 11.02 -16.49
C GLU A 120 4.06 9.52 -16.54
N ASN A 121 4.65 9.07 -17.64
CA ASN A 121 5.12 7.68 -17.81
C ASN A 121 4.08 6.60 -17.48
N GLY A 122 2.82 6.83 -17.91
CA GLY A 122 1.73 5.88 -17.66
C GLY A 122 1.18 5.89 -16.22
N ALA A 123 1.59 6.83 -15.38
CA ALA A 123 1.13 7.03 -14.02
C ALA A 123 0.44 8.38 -13.83
N ILE A 124 -0.51 8.43 -12.91
CA ILE A 124 -1.06 9.68 -12.39
C ILE A 124 -0.17 10.12 -11.24
N VAL A 125 0.57 11.20 -11.42
CA VAL A 125 1.53 11.76 -10.45
C VAL A 125 0.90 12.92 -9.72
N THR A 126 0.72 12.81 -8.41
CA THR A 126 0.23 13.89 -7.52
C THR A 126 1.40 14.47 -6.73
N SER A 127 1.65 15.78 -6.87
CA SER A 127 2.66 16.49 -6.11
C SER A 127 2.21 16.71 -4.67
N VAL A 128 3.07 16.40 -3.70
CA VAL A 128 2.82 16.54 -2.25
C VAL A 128 3.68 17.63 -1.63
N ASP A 129 4.95 17.73 -2.06
CA ASP A 129 5.90 18.67 -1.50
C ASP A 129 5.44 20.13 -1.62
N ASN A 130 5.52 20.88 -0.51
CA ASN A 130 5.07 22.28 -0.40
C ASN A 130 3.58 22.49 -0.74
N THR A 131 2.75 21.45 -0.58
CA THR A 131 1.29 21.52 -0.72
C THR A 131 0.63 21.24 0.63
N VAL A 132 -0.67 21.48 0.75
CA VAL A 132 -1.45 21.14 1.96
C VAL A 132 -1.44 19.63 2.24
N LEU A 133 -1.23 18.79 1.24
CA LEU A 133 -1.10 17.35 1.40
C LEU A 133 0.10 16.97 2.28
N SER A 134 1.14 17.79 2.34
CA SER A 134 2.29 17.56 3.23
C SER A 134 1.96 17.67 4.72
N LYS A 135 0.77 18.17 5.07
CA LYS A 135 0.29 18.31 6.46
C LYS A 135 -0.83 17.31 6.81
N ALA A 136 -1.06 16.31 5.97
CA ALA A 136 -2.09 15.29 6.19
C ALA A 136 -1.83 14.36 7.40
N GLY A 137 -0.60 14.33 7.93
CA GLY A 137 -0.19 13.45 9.02
C GLY A 137 0.74 12.34 8.53
N THR A 138 0.25 11.13 8.41
CA THR A 138 0.99 9.97 7.89
C THR A 138 0.83 9.82 6.38
N ALA A 139 1.59 8.90 5.76
CA ALA A 139 1.38 8.53 4.36
C ALA A 139 0.01 7.87 4.16
N GLU A 140 -0.47 7.08 5.12
CA GLU A 140 -1.82 6.50 5.08
C GLU A 140 -2.89 7.60 5.01
N ASP A 141 -2.81 8.61 5.88
CA ASP A 141 -3.74 9.75 5.90
C ASP A 141 -3.64 10.60 4.62
N LEU A 142 -2.44 10.73 4.06
CA LEU A 142 -2.21 11.41 2.79
C LEU A 142 -2.84 10.65 1.62
N LEU A 143 -2.64 9.32 1.53
CA LEU A 143 -3.09 8.53 0.40
C LEU A 143 -4.60 8.57 0.22
N GLN A 144 -5.37 8.65 1.31
CA GLN A 144 -6.84 8.85 1.25
C GLN A 144 -7.25 10.17 0.59
N GLN A 145 -6.33 11.12 0.49
CA GLN A 145 -6.55 12.42 -0.12
C GLN A 145 -5.94 12.53 -1.52
N VAL A 146 -5.36 11.45 -2.05
CA VAL A 146 -4.81 11.37 -3.41
C VAL A 146 -5.92 10.93 -4.37
N PRO A 147 -6.15 11.65 -5.48
CA PRO A 147 -7.14 11.26 -6.47
C PRO A 147 -6.96 9.83 -6.98
N GLY A 148 -8.03 9.05 -6.99
CA GLY A 148 -8.03 7.64 -7.43
C GLY A 148 -7.68 6.64 -6.34
N LEU A 149 -7.37 7.10 -5.13
CA LEU A 149 -7.16 6.25 -3.95
C LEU A 149 -8.27 6.43 -2.94
N MET A 150 -8.55 5.37 -2.18
CA MET A 150 -9.48 5.37 -1.06
C MET A 150 -8.98 4.43 0.03
N LYS A 151 -9.49 4.60 1.25
CA LYS A 151 -9.30 3.64 2.33
C LYS A 151 -10.40 2.60 2.23
N SER A 152 -10.07 1.33 2.35
CA SER A 152 -11.06 0.25 2.49
C SER A 152 -11.92 0.50 3.74
N ALA A 153 -13.20 0.16 3.63
CA ALA A 153 -14.12 0.22 4.77
C ALA A 153 -13.85 -0.89 5.81
N ASP A 154 -12.92 -1.79 5.53
CA ASP A 154 -12.51 -2.85 6.43
C ASP A 154 -11.80 -2.30 7.67
N LYS A 155 -11.84 -3.06 8.75
CA LYS A 155 -11.23 -2.68 10.04
C LYS A 155 -9.72 -2.37 9.93
N ASP A 156 -9.01 -3.01 9.01
CA ASP A 156 -7.59 -2.78 8.78
C ASP A 156 -7.28 -1.53 7.95
N GLY A 157 -8.28 -1.00 7.24
CA GLY A 157 -8.20 0.28 6.57
C GLY A 157 -7.10 0.37 5.50
N SER A 158 -6.87 -0.70 4.74
CA SER A 158 -5.87 -0.72 3.68
C SER A 158 -6.20 0.31 2.58
N ILE A 159 -5.16 0.83 1.93
CA ILE A 159 -5.33 1.74 0.79
C ILE A 159 -5.65 0.92 -0.45
N GLU A 160 -6.67 1.36 -1.19
CA GLU A 160 -7.11 0.77 -2.44
C GLU A 160 -7.08 1.77 -3.58
N VAL A 161 -6.83 1.28 -4.79
CA VAL A 161 -7.06 2.01 -6.03
C VAL A 161 -8.51 1.78 -6.44
N VAL A 162 -9.26 2.86 -6.61
CA VAL A 162 -10.69 2.80 -6.92
C VAL A 162 -10.94 1.94 -8.16
N GLY A 163 -11.75 0.88 -8.02
CA GLY A 163 -12.06 -0.08 -9.08
C GLY A 163 -10.96 -1.09 -9.42
N ARG A 164 -9.82 -1.08 -8.70
CA ARG A 164 -8.69 -2.01 -8.93
C ARG A 164 -8.29 -2.81 -7.69
N GLY A 165 -8.82 -2.46 -6.51
CA GLY A 165 -8.51 -3.10 -5.25
C GLY A 165 -7.15 -2.69 -4.67
N LYS A 166 -6.57 -3.57 -3.85
CA LYS A 166 -5.31 -3.31 -3.14
C LYS A 166 -4.14 -3.24 -4.13
N PRO A 167 -3.37 -2.11 -4.17
CA PRO A 167 -2.20 -1.98 -5.03
C PRO A 167 -0.95 -2.59 -4.41
N LEU A 168 0.05 -2.90 -5.23
CA LEU A 168 1.42 -2.96 -4.76
C LEU A 168 1.94 -1.55 -4.47
N VAL A 169 2.45 -1.33 -3.28
CA VAL A 169 2.99 -0.04 -2.85
C VAL A 169 4.51 -0.06 -2.86
N TYR A 170 5.11 0.95 -3.48
CA TYR A 170 6.56 1.15 -3.50
C TYR A 170 6.92 2.47 -2.83
N ILE A 171 7.91 2.45 -1.93
CA ILE A 171 8.49 3.64 -1.31
C ILE A 171 9.92 3.79 -1.84
N ASN A 172 10.16 4.81 -2.66
CA ASN A 172 11.47 5.08 -3.30
C ASN A 172 12.03 3.92 -4.14
N GLY A 173 11.16 3.14 -4.78
CA GLY A 173 11.53 1.98 -5.59
C GLY A 173 11.65 0.67 -4.80
N ARG A 174 11.54 0.68 -3.48
CA ARG A 174 11.44 -0.51 -2.63
C ARG A 174 9.97 -0.87 -2.45
N GLN A 175 9.61 -2.11 -2.67
CA GLN A 175 8.27 -2.60 -2.39
C GLN A 175 8.01 -2.61 -0.88
N MET A 176 6.88 -2.06 -0.49
CA MET A 176 6.37 -2.11 0.89
C MET A 176 5.85 -3.53 1.19
N ARG A 177 6.17 -4.06 2.35
CA ARG A 177 5.75 -5.41 2.77
C ARG A 177 4.73 -5.42 3.91
N ASP A 178 4.54 -4.27 4.55
CA ASP A 178 3.64 -4.13 5.68
C ASP A 178 3.00 -2.74 5.65
N ASP A 179 1.67 -2.69 5.77
CA ASP A 179 0.90 -1.44 5.73
C ASP A 179 1.28 -0.48 6.86
N SER A 180 1.95 -0.97 7.93
CA SER A 180 2.46 -0.13 9.00
C SER A 180 3.56 0.85 8.54
N GLU A 181 4.24 0.57 7.42
CA GLU A 181 5.22 1.50 6.84
C GLU A 181 4.55 2.82 6.41
N LEU A 182 3.30 2.77 5.91
CA LEU A 182 2.53 3.96 5.57
C LEU A 182 2.15 4.77 6.81
N LYS A 183 1.92 4.11 7.94
CA LYS A 183 1.58 4.75 9.22
C LYS A 183 2.79 5.44 9.85
N GLN A 184 4.01 4.96 9.60
CA GLN A 184 5.26 5.56 10.08
C GLN A 184 5.79 6.67 9.17
N LEU A 185 5.57 6.56 7.85
CA LEU A 185 6.01 7.56 6.89
C LEU A 185 5.13 8.81 7.02
N ARG A 186 5.74 9.95 7.29
CA ARG A 186 5.02 11.22 7.43
C ARG A 186 4.76 11.84 6.05
N SER A 187 3.59 12.43 5.90
CA SER A 187 3.18 13.13 4.68
C SER A 187 4.15 14.26 4.28
N GLU A 188 4.76 14.96 5.26
CA GLU A 188 5.74 16.02 5.02
C GLU A 188 7.06 15.53 4.42
N ASP A 189 7.40 14.23 4.58
CA ASP A 189 8.58 13.62 3.99
C ASP A 189 8.33 13.13 2.56
N ILE A 190 7.09 13.18 2.08
CA ILE A 190 6.70 12.72 0.74
C ILE A 190 6.85 13.88 -0.25
N LYS A 191 7.47 13.57 -1.39
CA LYS A 191 7.61 14.49 -2.53
C LYS A 191 6.45 14.35 -3.51
N SER A 192 6.08 13.12 -3.87
CA SER A 192 5.00 12.82 -4.81
C SER A 192 4.46 11.40 -4.61
N VAL A 193 3.23 11.19 -5.05
CA VAL A 193 2.58 9.87 -5.15
C VAL A 193 2.23 9.62 -6.61
N GLU A 194 2.58 8.44 -7.11
CA GLU A 194 2.28 7.98 -8.47
C GLU A 194 1.30 6.80 -8.38
N VAL A 195 0.19 6.88 -9.12
CA VAL A 195 -0.83 5.81 -9.19
C VAL A 195 -0.83 5.24 -10.60
N ILE A 196 -0.59 3.94 -10.74
CA ILE A 196 -0.57 3.19 -12.00
C ILE A 196 -1.75 2.22 -11.97
N ASN A 197 -2.81 2.53 -12.74
CA ASN A 197 -4.03 1.73 -12.77
C ASN A 197 -3.91 0.44 -13.60
N ASN A 198 -2.98 0.41 -14.56
CA ASN A 198 -2.73 -0.74 -15.43
C ASN A 198 -1.22 -0.96 -15.56
N PRO A 199 -0.58 -1.63 -14.57
CA PRO A 199 0.86 -1.90 -14.60
C PRO A 199 1.22 -2.85 -15.75
N GLY A 200 2.38 -2.56 -16.42
CA GLY A 200 2.85 -3.27 -17.61
C GLY A 200 3.55 -4.60 -17.30
N ALA A 201 4.12 -5.22 -18.32
CA ALA A 201 4.68 -6.59 -18.32
C ALA A 201 5.82 -6.86 -17.31
N GLN A 202 6.49 -5.82 -16.81
CA GLN A 202 7.56 -5.92 -15.79
C GLN A 202 7.07 -6.35 -14.41
N TYR A 203 5.76 -6.17 -14.16
CA TYR A 203 5.11 -6.64 -12.93
C TYR A 203 4.57 -8.06 -13.15
N ASP A 204 4.32 -8.79 -12.05
CA ASP A 204 3.59 -10.05 -12.13
C ASP A 204 2.23 -9.87 -12.80
N ALA A 205 1.78 -10.86 -13.55
CA ALA A 205 0.52 -10.76 -14.29
C ALA A 205 -0.72 -10.64 -13.36
N SER A 206 -0.59 -10.94 -12.08
CA SER A 206 -1.66 -10.79 -11.07
C SER A 206 -1.78 -9.36 -10.50
N VAL A 207 -0.80 -8.48 -10.73
CA VAL A 207 -0.79 -7.12 -10.19
C VAL A 207 -1.77 -6.21 -10.93
N ASN A 208 -2.85 -5.78 -10.27
CA ASN A 208 -3.89 -4.95 -10.88
C ASN A 208 -3.59 -3.44 -10.79
N ALA A 209 -2.87 -2.98 -9.77
CA ALA A 209 -2.50 -1.58 -9.60
C ALA A 209 -1.18 -1.42 -8.84
N VAL A 210 -0.52 -0.29 -9.05
CA VAL A 210 0.72 0.05 -8.33
C VAL A 210 0.66 1.49 -7.84
N VAL A 211 1.09 1.71 -6.59
CA VAL A 211 1.29 3.04 -6.01
C VAL A 211 2.77 3.21 -5.70
N ARG A 212 3.38 4.29 -6.21
CA ARG A 212 4.78 4.63 -5.93
C ARG A 212 4.85 5.92 -5.13
N ILE A 213 5.44 5.86 -3.97
CA ILE A 213 5.67 7.00 -3.08
C ILE A 213 7.13 7.41 -3.22
N ARG A 214 7.37 8.66 -3.61
CA ARG A 214 8.70 9.25 -3.63
C ARG A 214 8.85 10.19 -2.44
N THR A 215 9.88 9.96 -1.63
CA THR A 215 10.18 10.82 -0.48
C THR A 215 11.22 11.88 -0.84
N LYS A 216 11.29 12.93 -0.03
CA LYS A 216 12.36 13.93 -0.07
C LYS A 216 13.71 13.25 0.23
N ARG A 217 14.78 13.74 -0.39
CA ARG A 217 16.13 13.26 -0.07
C ARG A 217 16.55 13.85 1.28
N ARG A 218 16.72 13.01 2.28
CA ARG A 218 17.40 13.35 3.53
C ARG A 218 18.68 12.52 3.56
N ASN A 219 19.81 13.16 3.32
CA ASN A 219 21.14 12.58 3.45
C ASN A 219 21.59 12.88 4.88
N GLY A 220 21.47 11.90 5.77
CA GLY A 220 21.97 11.99 7.15
C GLY A 220 22.78 10.74 7.48
N GLU A 221 23.75 10.87 8.36
CA GLU A 221 24.47 9.77 8.99
C GLU A 221 24.13 9.74 10.49
N GLY A 222 24.45 8.65 11.17
CA GLY A 222 24.22 8.48 12.58
C GLY A 222 23.09 7.52 12.91
N ILE A 223 22.37 7.80 13.99
CA ILE A 223 21.26 6.99 14.50
C ILE A 223 19.96 7.76 14.33
N GLY A 224 18.95 7.11 13.78
CA GLY A 224 17.58 7.61 13.68
C GLY A 224 16.61 6.71 14.44
N VAL A 225 15.60 7.31 15.05
CA VAL A 225 14.53 6.60 15.79
C VAL A 225 13.20 7.05 15.25
N ASN A 226 12.30 6.10 15.02
CA ASN A 226 10.89 6.37 14.74
C ASN A 226 10.04 5.43 15.60
N PHE A 227 9.14 6.01 16.38
CA PHE A 227 8.17 5.28 17.21
C PHE A 227 6.76 5.69 16.80
N SER A 228 5.88 4.71 16.64
CA SER A 228 4.45 4.95 16.44
C SER A 228 3.62 4.08 17.37
N ASN A 229 2.52 4.65 17.83
CA ASN A 229 1.51 3.95 18.62
C ASN A 229 0.13 4.42 18.17
N ASP A 230 -0.73 3.45 17.83
CA ASP A 230 -2.12 3.66 17.46
C ASP A 230 -2.99 2.95 18.48
N PHE A 231 -3.72 3.70 19.28
CA PHE A 231 -4.71 3.19 20.24
C PHE A 231 -6.11 3.45 19.71
N PHE A 232 -6.96 2.41 19.73
CA PHE A 232 -8.36 2.46 19.31
C PHE A 232 -9.26 1.98 20.44
N GLN A 233 -10.33 2.71 20.71
CA GLN A 233 -11.36 2.37 21.67
C GLN A 233 -12.72 2.29 20.97
N GLY A 234 -13.14 1.07 20.61
CA GLY A 234 -14.52 0.73 20.25
C GLY A 234 -15.24 0.13 21.46
N LYS A 235 -16.00 -0.94 21.25
CA LYS A 235 -16.49 -1.79 22.34
C LYS A 235 -15.30 -2.41 23.10
N TYR A 236 -14.25 -2.77 22.38
CA TYR A 236 -13.00 -3.29 22.93
C TYR A 236 -11.82 -2.41 22.51
N ALA A 237 -10.82 -2.34 23.41
CA ALA A 237 -9.56 -1.67 23.12
C ALA A 237 -8.71 -2.51 22.15
N SER A 238 -8.02 -1.83 21.23
CA SER A 238 -7.01 -2.41 20.34
C SER A 238 -5.81 -1.47 20.28
N GLU A 239 -4.61 -2.02 20.15
CA GLU A 239 -3.37 -1.26 20.14
C GLU A 239 -2.40 -1.79 19.10
N ARG A 240 -1.67 -0.87 18.46
CA ARG A 240 -0.56 -1.18 17.56
C ARG A 240 0.63 -0.29 17.91
N SER A 241 1.72 -0.91 18.32
CA SER A 241 2.97 -0.23 18.65
C SER A 241 4.08 -0.66 17.69
N ARG A 242 4.91 0.27 17.25
CA ARG A 242 6.06 -0.03 16.38
C ARG A 242 7.24 0.89 16.70
N LEU A 243 8.43 0.30 16.75
CA LEU A 243 9.71 0.97 16.88
C LEU A 243 10.58 0.67 15.68
N ASN A 244 11.21 1.70 15.12
CA ASN A 244 12.18 1.59 14.05
C ASN A 244 13.46 2.32 14.45
N LEU A 245 14.59 1.61 14.42
CA LEU A 245 15.92 2.11 14.67
C LEU A 245 16.73 2.01 13.38
N SER A 246 17.23 3.12 12.89
CA SER A 246 18.08 3.18 11.70
C SER A 246 19.48 3.67 12.06
N MET A 247 20.50 2.99 11.56
CA MET A 247 21.91 3.36 11.74
C MET A 247 22.56 3.46 10.37
N ARG A 248 23.24 4.56 10.12
CA ARG A 248 23.97 4.80 8.87
C ARG A 248 25.37 5.31 9.13
N LYS A 249 26.32 4.67 8.46
CA LYS A 249 27.71 5.14 8.42
C LYS A 249 28.33 4.84 7.05
N ASN A 250 28.68 5.89 6.30
CA ASN A 250 29.25 5.78 4.95
C ASN A 250 28.34 4.97 4.00
N ALA A 251 28.85 3.84 3.49
CA ALA A 251 28.15 2.94 2.57
C ALA A 251 27.16 1.99 3.27
N PHE A 252 27.19 1.88 4.59
CA PHE A 252 26.46 0.87 5.35
C PHE A 252 25.21 1.45 5.99
N ASP A 253 24.09 0.75 5.84
CA ASP A 253 22.83 1.02 6.52
C ASP A 253 22.37 -0.24 7.25
N LEU A 254 22.00 -0.08 8.52
CA LEU A 254 21.30 -1.09 9.32
C LEU A 254 19.98 -0.51 9.77
N ASN A 255 18.89 -1.26 9.56
CA ASN A 255 17.57 -0.89 10.00
C ASN A 255 16.96 -2.03 10.81
N LEU A 256 16.52 -1.74 12.03
CA LEU A 256 15.90 -2.67 12.96
C LEU A 256 14.48 -2.20 13.22
N GLN A 257 13.51 -3.08 13.04
CA GLN A 257 12.11 -2.77 13.33
C GLN A 257 11.53 -3.81 14.26
N GLY A 258 10.70 -3.38 15.20
CA GLY A 258 9.90 -4.25 16.06
C GLY A 258 8.47 -3.75 16.12
N GLY A 259 7.50 -4.66 16.03
CA GLY A 259 6.08 -4.36 16.09
C GLY A 259 5.34 -5.27 17.05
N TYR A 260 4.33 -4.71 17.69
CA TYR A 260 3.35 -5.46 18.48
C TYR A 260 1.95 -4.98 18.14
N ASN A 261 1.03 -5.92 17.96
CA ASN A 261 -0.37 -5.65 17.62
C ASN A 261 -1.28 -6.48 18.51
N TYR A 262 -2.08 -5.81 19.30
CA TYR A 262 -3.17 -6.37 20.06
C TYR A 262 -4.50 -5.97 19.42
N ASN A 263 -5.31 -6.95 19.03
CA ASN A 263 -6.62 -6.72 18.44
C ASN A 263 -7.67 -7.58 19.17
N ARG A 264 -8.71 -6.93 19.66
CA ARG A 264 -9.90 -7.57 20.19
C ARG A 264 -11.12 -7.04 19.46
N GLY A 265 -12.02 -7.92 19.09
CA GLY A 265 -13.20 -7.51 18.35
C GLY A 265 -14.35 -8.49 18.48
N TYR A 266 -15.44 -8.13 17.85
CA TYR A 266 -16.61 -8.98 17.70
C TYR A 266 -17.26 -8.76 16.33
N TRP A 267 -17.98 -9.77 15.90
CA TRP A 267 -18.87 -9.71 14.75
C TRP A 267 -20.24 -10.27 15.18
N LYS A 268 -21.29 -9.56 14.84
CA LYS A 268 -22.66 -10.02 15.05
C LYS A 268 -23.40 -9.96 13.73
N SER A 269 -24.03 -11.06 13.33
CA SER A 269 -24.83 -11.13 12.11
C SER A 269 -26.11 -11.95 12.30
N GLY A 270 -27.16 -11.54 11.61
CA GLY A 270 -28.31 -12.38 11.33
C GLY A 270 -28.23 -12.85 9.88
N SER A 271 -28.52 -14.10 9.65
CA SER A 271 -28.59 -14.69 8.31
C SER A 271 -29.89 -15.46 8.16
N ASP A 272 -30.34 -15.60 6.91
CA ASP A 272 -31.45 -16.49 6.55
C ASP A 272 -31.03 -17.25 5.29
N GLN A 273 -30.87 -18.57 5.44
CA GLN A 273 -30.59 -19.49 4.34
C GLN A 273 -31.90 -20.12 3.89
N THR A 274 -32.23 -19.98 2.62
CA THR A 274 -33.40 -20.64 2.01
C THR A 274 -32.91 -21.63 0.96
N VAL A 275 -33.48 -22.84 0.97
CA VAL A 275 -33.15 -23.91 0.02
C VAL A 275 -34.44 -24.57 -0.45
N GLN A 276 -34.64 -24.61 -1.77
CA GLN A 276 -35.75 -25.34 -2.39
C GLN A 276 -35.28 -26.75 -2.71
N THR A 277 -35.98 -27.73 -2.14
CA THR A 277 -35.71 -29.16 -2.40
C THR A 277 -36.98 -29.80 -3.04
N PRO A 278 -36.87 -31.01 -3.58
CA PRO A 278 -38.08 -31.76 -4.05
C PRO A 278 -39.11 -31.97 -2.95
N GLU A 279 -38.70 -32.02 -1.69
CA GLU A 279 -39.58 -32.24 -0.53
C GLU A 279 -40.22 -30.94 0.02
N GLY A 280 -39.78 -29.78 -0.46
CA GLY A 280 -40.33 -28.49 -0.05
C GLY A 280 -39.29 -27.41 0.20
N LEU A 281 -39.75 -26.29 0.73
CA LEU A 281 -38.92 -25.12 1.05
C LEU A 281 -38.39 -25.22 2.48
N TRP A 282 -37.07 -25.18 2.60
CA TRP A 282 -36.36 -25.04 3.86
C TRP A 282 -35.99 -23.56 4.08
N SER A 283 -36.22 -23.07 5.30
CA SER A 283 -35.76 -21.77 5.78
C SER A 283 -35.04 -21.92 7.10
N MET A 284 -33.83 -21.38 7.17
CA MET A 284 -32.90 -21.57 8.26
C MET A 284 -32.34 -20.22 8.71
N PRO A 285 -33.17 -19.38 9.36
CA PRO A 285 -32.67 -18.16 9.97
C PRO A 285 -31.72 -18.50 11.11
N PHE A 286 -30.57 -17.82 11.15
CA PHE A 286 -29.59 -17.99 12.22
C PHE A 286 -28.97 -16.66 12.65
N ASN A 287 -28.70 -16.56 13.95
CA ASN A 287 -27.91 -15.48 14.53
C ASN A 287 -26.51 -15.99 14.85
N ASN A 288 -25.51 -15.23 14.50
CA ASN A 288 -24.12 -15.54 14.75
C ASN A 288 -23.48 -14.41 15.55
N GLU A 289 -22.87 -14.73 16.68
CA GLU A 289 -22.01 -13.82 17.43
C GLU A 289 -20.61 -14.44 17.55
N ASN A 290 -19.60 -13.75 17.07
CA ASN A 290 -18.22 -14.20 17.14
C ASN A 290 -17.36 -13.16 17.83
N PHE A 291 -16.53 -13.60 18.77
CA PHE A 291 -15.60 -12.79 19.55
C PHE A 291 -14.20 -13.34 19.39
N TRP A 292 -13.23 -12.44 19.16
CA TRP A 292 -11.84 -12.83 19.02
C TRP A 292 -10.90 -11.93 19.81
N LYS A 293 -9.77 -12.50 20.16
CA LYS A 293 -8.64 -11.83 20.80
C LYS A 293 -7.36 -12.30 20.11
N MET A 294 -6.59 -11.37 19.57
CA MET A 294 -5.43 -11.66 18.74
C MET A 294 -4.22 -10.85 19.20
N HIS A 295 -3.08 -11.52 19.33
CA HIS A 295 -1.79 -10.92 19.61
C HIS A 295 -0.80 -11.29 18.49
N LYS A 296 -0.08 -10.29 17.95
CA LYS A 296 0.97 -10.50 16.96
C LYS A 296 2.20 -9.68 17.30
N ALA A 297 3.38 -10.28 17.18
CA ALA A 297 4.64 -9.55 17.23
C ALA A 297 5.43 -9.80 15.95
N ASP A 298 6.16 -8.80 15.49
CA ASP A 298 7.04 -8.90 14.34
C ASP A 298 8.37 -8.19 14.59
N GLY A 299 9.42 -8.70 13.94
CA GLY A 299 10.75 -8.13 13.94
C GLY A 299 11.33 -8.13 12.54
N VAL A 300 12.05 -7.08 12.16
CA VAL A 300 12.72 -6.95 10.87
C VAL A 300 14.14 -6.45 11.08
N VAL A 301 15.09 -7.09 10.38
CA VAL A 301 16.47 -6.64 10.27
C VAL A 301 16.76 -6.43 8.78
N GLU A 302 17.19 -5.23 8.42
CA GLU A 302 17.61 -4.89 7.06
C GLU A 302 19.07 -4.42 7.09
N PHE A 303 19.91 -5.06 6.32
CA PHE A 303 21.27 -4.64 6.08
C PHE A 303 21.44 -4.24 4.62
N ASN A 304 22.04 -3.08 4.38
CA ASN A 304 22.22 -2.54 3.05
C ASN A 304 23.63 -1.94 2.89
N VAL A 305 24.22 -2.18 1.73
CA VAL A 305 25.53 -1.65 1.35
C VAL A 305 25.39 -0.90 0.04
N THR A 306 25.79 0.37 0.03
CA THR A 306 25.78 1.24 -1.15
C THR A 306 27.19 1.79 -1.35
N PRO A 307 28.12 0.99 -1.93
CA PRO A 307 29.52 1.39 -2.07
C PRO A 307 29.69 2.56 -3.03
N SER A 308 28.72 2.79 -3.92
CA SER A 308 28.67 3.93 -4.82
C SER A 308 27.22 4.23 -5.22
N ASP A 309 26.96 5.35 -5.86
CA ASP A 309 25.63 5.68 -6.41
C ASP A 309 25.16 4.68 -7.50
N LYS A 310 26.10 3.87 -8.02
CA LYS A 310 25.84 2.91 -9.09
C LYS A 310 25.54 1.49 -8.61
N HIS A 311 25.95 1.16 -7.40
CA HIS A 311 25.84 -0.21 -6.87
C HIS A 311 25.21 -0.22 -5.48
N ALA A 312 24.23 -1.10 -5.29
CA ALA A 312 23.60 -1.35 -4.01
C ALA A 312 23.28 -2.83 -3.87
N ALA A 313 23.50 -3.38 -2.69
CA ALA A 313 23.11 -4.73 -2.33
C ALA A 313 22.57 -4.75 -0.89
N GLY A 314 21.72 -5.68 -0.58
CA GLY A 314 21.19 -5.80 0.78
C GLY A 314 20.46 -7.10 1.02
N VAL A 315 20.28 -7.37 2.31
CA VAL A 315 19.50 -8.51 2.81
C VAL A 315 18.50 -7.98 3.85
N ARG A 316 17.29 -8.48 3.77
CA ARG A 316 16.24 -8.25 4.75
C ARG A 316 15.78 -9.60 5.30
N TYR A 317 15.73 -9.71 6.61
CA TYR A 317 15.12 -10.81 7.31
C TYR A 317 13.96 -10.30 8.15
N SER A 318 12.80 -10.94 8.05
CA SER A 318 11.66 -10.64 8.90
C SER A 318 11.13 -11.90 9.58
N LEU A 319 10.77 -11.71 10.83
CA LEU A 319 10.20 -12.72 11.72
C LEU A 319 8.83 -12.24 12.18
N ARG A 320 7.83 -13.14 12.19
CA ARG A 320 6.50 -12.83 12.72
C ARG A 320 5.98 -14.01 13.53
N LYS A 321 5.40 -13.71 14.69
CA LYS A 321 4.66 -14.66 15.51
C LYS A 321 3.25 -14.11 15.75
N ALA A 322 2.22 -14.86 15.38
CA ALA A 322 0.90 -14.71 15.96
C ALA A 322 0.87 -15.66 17.16
N PHE A 323 0.65 -15.11 18.36
CA PHE A 323 0.51 -15.91 19.55
C PHE A 323 -0.82 -16.65 19.54
N PRO A 324 -1.02 -17.67 20.41
CA PRO A 324 -2.30 -18.36 20.46
C PRO A 324 -3.48 -17.40 20.54
N ASN A 325 -4.35 -17.50 19.56
CA ASN A 325 -5.54 -16.66 19.43
C ASN A 325 -6.75 -17.50 19.76
N GLN A 326 -7.70 -16.89 20.46
CA GLN A 326 -8.97 -17.54 20.81
C GLN A 326 -10.11 -16.84 20.10
N SER A 327 -10.98 -17.64 19.50
CA SER A 327 -12.24 -17.21 18.91
C SER A 327 -13.37 -18.05 19.55
N ASN A 328 -14.46 -17.38 19.89
CA ASN A 328 -15.65 -18.04 20.41
C ASN A 328 -16.85 -17.56 19.61
N GLY A 329 -17.52 -18.51 18.98
CA GLY A 329 -18.72 -18.29 18.20
C GLY A 329 -19.94 -18.93 18.86
N LEU A 330 -21.07 -18.23 18.79
CA LEU A 330 -22.39 -18.76 19.13
C LEU A 330 -23.28 -18.57 17.92
N VAL A 331 -23.86 -19.69 17.43
CA VAL A 331 -24.83 -19.69 16.35
C VAL A 331 -26.13 -20.32 16.83
N GLU A 332 -27.21 -19.56 16.79
CA GLU A 332 -28.56 -20.04 17.07
C GLU A 332 -29.35 -20.06 15.75
N SER A 333 -29.91 -21.21 15.41
CA SER A 333 -30.65 -21.42 14.17
C SER A 333 -32.04 -21.99 14.42
N TYR A 334 -33.03 -21.50 13.70
CA TYR A 334 -34.41 -21.95 13.74
C TYR A 334 -34.74 -22.54 12.39
N ILE A 335 -34.91 -23.87 12.32
CA ILE A 335 -35.09 -24.60 11.07
C ILE A 335 -36.58 -24.80 10.81
N ARG A 336 -37.05 -24.41 9.62
CA ARG A 336 -38.42 -24.59 9.18
C ARG A 336 -38.48 -25.34 7.86
N LYS A 337 -39.43 -26.23 7.74
CA LYS A 337 -39.78 -26.94 6.49
C LYS A 337 -41.20 -26.60 6.09
N ASN A 338 -41.42 -26.02 4.89
CA ASN A 338 -42.71 -25.55 4.41
C ASN A 338 -43.46 -24.58 5.36
N GLY A 339 -42.65 -23.79 6.12
CA GLY A 339 -43.18 -22.83 7.09
C GLY A 339 -43.48 -23.38 8.48
N GLU A 340 -43.41 -24.69 8.68
CA GLU A 340 -43.57 -25.35 9.98
C GLU A 340 -42.21 -25.48 10.68
N ASP A 341 -42.18 -25.32 12.02
CA ASP A 341 -40.97 -25.49 12.80
C ASP A 341 -40.51 -26.95 12.74
N PHE A 342 -39.25 -27.17 12.36
CA PHE A 342 -38.67 -28.49 12.21
C PHE A 342 -37.64 -28.80 13.28
N ASP A 343 -36.70 -27.84 13.57
CA ASP A 343 -35.65 -28.00 14.58
C ASP A 343 -35.15 -26.67 15.08
N GLN A 344 -34.53 -26.65 16.25
CA GLN A 344 -33.76 -25.53 16.77
C GLN A 344 -32.36 -26.03 17.09
N LEU A 345 -31.35 -25.36 16.53
CA LEU A 345 -29.93 -25.67 16.76
C LEU A 345 -29.27 -24.54 17.55
N THR A 346 -28.45 -24.92 18.53
CA THR A 346 -27.50 -24.03 19.17
C THR A 346 -26.10 -24.61 18.98
N ASN A 347 -25.23 -23.89 18.31
CA ASN A 347 -23.85 -24.33 18.04
C ASN A 347 -22.88 -23.38 18.73
N HIS A 348 -22.10 -23.93 19.67
CA HIS A 348 -20.96 -23.26 20.27
C HIS A 348 -19.69 -23.69 19.54
N LEU A 349 -19.00 -22.74 18.95
CA LEU A 349 -17.71 -22.94 18.32
C LEU A 349 -16.62 -22.31 19.18
N ARG A 350 -15.68 -23.10 19.63
CA ARG A 350 -14.44 -22.61 20.22
C ARG A 350 -13.30 -22.97 19.30
N GLU A 351 -12.51 -21.97 18.97
CA GLU A 351 -11.42 -22.04 18.01
C GLU A 351 -10.16 -21.49 18.66
N ASP A 352 -9.13 -22.32 18.74
CA ASP A 352 -7.81 -21.99 19.25
C ASP A 352 -6.82 -22.14 18.08
N SER A 353 -6.11 -21.05 17.73
CA SER A 353 -5.11 -21.07 16.68
C SER A 353 -3.74 -20.67 17.21
N ASP A 354 -2.72 -21.43 16.83
CA ASP A 354 -1.31 -21.12 17.04
C ASP A 354 -0.55 -21.17 15.73
N ASN A 355 0.22 -20.15 15.44
CA ASN A 355 1.01 -20.10 14.23
C ASN A 355 2.48 -20.34 14.57
N ASP A 356 3.18 -21.06 13.71
CA ASP A 356 4.63 -21.15 13.74
C ASP A 356 5.27 -19.77 13.55
N LEU A 357 6.55 -19.64 13.86
CA LEU A 357 7.30 -18.47 13.45
C LEU A 357 7.31 -18.38 11.92
N THR A 358 6.80 -17.27 11.42
CA THR A 358 6.87 -16.94 9.99
C THR A 358 8.22 -16.32 9.68
N HIS A 359 8.97 -16.91 8.75
CA HIS A 359 10.26 -16.44 8.29
C HIS A 359 10.13 -15.89 6.88
N SER A 360 10.70 -14.70 6.62
CA SER A 360 10.85 -14.16 5.27
C SER A 360 12.23 -13.55 5.10
N VAL A 361 12.91 -13.95 4.05
CA VAL A 361 14.23 -13.44 3.64
C VAL A 361 14.10 -12.84 2.26
N ASN A 362 14.66 -11.65 2.05
CA ASN A 362 14.86 -11.08 0.72
C ASN A 362 16.31 -10.64 0.59
N ALA A 363 16.92 -10.95 -0.54
CA ALA A 363 18.24 -10.46 -0.92
C ALA A 363 18.15 -9.78 -2.28
N TYR A 364 18.85 -8.66 -2.46
CA TYR A 364 18.86 -7.94 -3.73
C TYR A 364 20.23 -7.43 -4.12
N TYR A 365 20.41 -7.23 -5.43
CA TYR A 365 21.51 -6.49 -6.00
C TYR A 365 21.00 -5.57 -7.12
N ASN A 366 21.37 -4.28 -7.07
CA ASN A 366 21.12 -3.31 -8.13
C ASN A 366 22.45 -2.72 -8.60
N GLY A 367 22.74 -2.81 -9.89
CA GLY A 367 23.99 -2.33 -10.48
C GLY A 367 23.75 -1.52 -11.75
N HIS A 368 24.54 -0.44 -11.93
CA HIS A 368 24.58 0.36 -13.15
C HIS A 368 25.96 0.19 -13.80
N TRP A 369 25.97 -0.36 -15.01
CA TRP A 369 27.17 -0.49 -15.85
C TRP A 369 27.03 0.34 -17.12
N GLY A 370 27.75 1.45 -17.18
CA GLY A 370 27.60 2.41 -18.26
C GLY A 370 26.17 2.98 -18.30
N LYS A 371 25.42 2.65 -19.35
CA LYS A 371 24.01 3.06 -19.54
C LYS A 371 23.02 1.99 -19.09
N SER A 372 23.47 0.80 -18.74
CA SER A 372 22.65 -0.34 -18.37
C SER A 372 22.34 -0.35 -16.89
N GLU A 373 21.13 -0.81 -16.54
CA GLU A 373 20.73 -1.11 -15.16
C GLU A 373 20.40 -2.60 -15.04
N PHE A 374 20.94 -3.25 -14.03
CA PHE A 374 20.74 -4.67 -13.75
C PHE A 374 20.23 -4.85 -12.33
N ARG A 375 19.19 -5.66 -12.16
CA ARG A 375 18.58 -5.97 -10.86
C ARG A 375 18.42 -7.45 -10.69
N ILE A 376 18.70 -7.92 -9.48
CA ILE A 376 18.42 -9.28 -9.02
C ILE A 376 17.70 -9.16 -7.70
N ASP A 377 16.61 -9.90 -7.52
CA ASP A 377 15.91 -10.09 -6.27
C ASP A 377 15.67 -11.58 -6.04
N ALA A 378 15.86 -12.03 -4.81
CA ALA A 378 15.58 -13.39 -4.38
C ALA A 378 14.85 -13.39 -3.05
N ASP A 379 13.82 -14.23 -2.93
CA ASP A 379 12.99 -14.35 -1.74
C ASP A 379 12.87 -15.78 -1.28
N PHE A 380 12.83 -15.94 0.04
CA PHE A 380 12.41 -17.18 0.71
C PHE A 380 11.37 -16.84 1.76
N TYR A 381 10.32 -17.67 1.85
CA TYR A 381 9.26 -17.52 2.83
C TYR A 381 8.87 -18.90 3.40
N ALA A 382 8.66 -18.96 4.72
CA ALA A 382 8.15 -20.15 5.40
C ALA A 382 7.18 -19.75 6.50
N SER A 383 6.03 -20.42 6.57
CA SER A 383 5.02 -20.26 7.60
C SER A 383 4.32 -21.57 7.92
N GLY A 384 3.75 -21.67 9.11
CA GLY A 384 2.86 -22.73 9.51
C GLY A 384 1.75 -22.19 10.40
N SER A 385 0.60 -22.89 10.38
CA SER A 385 -0.52 -22.64 11.28
C SER A 385 -1.11 -23.95 11.77
N HIS A 386 -1.49 -23.97 13.03
CA HIS A 386 -2.23 -25.03 13.69
C HIS A 386 -3.51 -24.42 14.25
N GLU A 387 -4.65 -25.00 13.93
CA GLU A 387 -5.96 -24.58 14.36
C GLU A 387 -6.74 -25.78 14.90
N GLU A 388 -7.19 -25.67 16.13
CA GLU A 388 -8.08 -26.63 16.76
C GLU A 388 -9.43 -25.98 17.01
N SER A 389 -10.50 -26.60 16.51
CA SER A 389 -11.86 -26.13 16.70
C SER A 389 -12.71 -27.21 17.38
N ILE A 390 -13.48 -26.81 18.37
CA ILE A 390 -14.44 -27.67 19.06
C ILE A 390 -15.85 -27.17 18.73
N TYR A 391 -16.60 -28.04 18.06
CA TYR A 391 -18.01 -27.82 17.75
C TYR A 391 -18.85 -28.51 18.80
N ASP A 392 -19.77 -27.77 19.43
CA ASP A 392 -20.76 -28.28 20.35
C ASP A 392 -22.14 -27.86 19.85
N GLU A 393 -22.80 -28.76 19.12
CA GLU A 393 -24.07 -28.52 18.44
C GLU A 393 -25.19 -29.28 19.18
N MET A 394 -26.09 -28.53 19.80
CA MET A 394 -27.31 -29.01 20.45
C MET A 394 -28.48 -28.87 19.47
N SER A 395 -29.28 -29.95 19.32
CA SER A 395 -30.50 -30.00 18.52
C SER A 395 -31.67 -30.37 19.41
N GLN A 396 -32.84 -29.79 19.18
CA GLN A 396 -34.06 -30.11 19.92
C GLN A 396 -34.73 -31.40 19.41
N THR A 397 -34.61 -31.69 18.13
CA THR A 397 -35.33 -32.82 17.48
C THR A 397 -34.41 -33.93 17.00
N GLN A 398 -33.11 -33.66 16.84
CA GLN A 398 -32.14 -34.62 16.34
C GLN A 398 -31.02 -34.84 17.38
N THR A 399 -30.16 -35.84 17.12
CA THR A 399 -29.01 -36.12 18.00
C THR A 399 -28.06 -34.94 18.01
N SER A 400 -27.76 -34.43 19.22
CA SER A 400 -26.71 -33.42 19.42
C SER A 400 -25.34 -33.97 19.10
N ARG A 401 -24.40 -33.10 18.67
CA ARG A 401 -23.06 -33.48 18.21
C ARG A 401 -22.02 -32.69 18.96
N GLN A 402 -20.93 -33.34 19.35
CA GLN A 402 -19.75 -32.68 19.85
C GLN A 402 -18.52 -33.34 19.24
N PHE A 403 -17.65 -32.57 18.61
CA PHE A 403 -16.44 -33.11 17.99
C PHE A 403 -15.38 -32.03 17.82
N PRO A 404 -14.10 -32.39 17.92
CA PRO A 404 -13.01 -31.53 17.53
C PRO A 404 -12.69 -31.68 16.03
N THR A 405 -12.15 -30.62 15.47
CA THR A 405 -11.43 -30.61 14.19
C THR A 405 -10.04 -30.03 14.37
N VAL A 406 -9.08 -30.49 13.60
CA VAL A 406 -7.72 -29.99 13.59
C VAL A 406 -7.31 -29.66 12.16
N SER A 407 -6.77 -28.48 11.94
CA SER A 407 -6.24 -28.05 10.65
C SER A 407 -4.78 -27.61 10.81
N ASP A 408 -3.89 -28.30 10.07
CA ASP A 408 -2.46 -27.97 10.01
C ASP A 408 -2.10 -27.51 8.61
N THR A 409 -1.49 -26.34 8.50
CA THR A 409 -1.00 -25.80 7.23
C THR A 409 0.48 -25.48 7.31
N ARG A 410 1.27 -25.87 6.30
CA ARG A 410 2.68 -25.50 6.17
C ARG A 410 2.98 -25.00 4.77
N ASN A 411 3.62 -23.85 4.69
CA ASN A 411 3.97 -23.19 3.43
C ASN A 411 5.48 -22.98 3.35
N ARG A 412 6.07 -23.27 2.20
CA ARG A 412 7.44 -22.90 1.83
C ARG A 412 7.43 -22.33 0.43
N LEU A 413 8.11 -21.23 0.25
CA LEU A 413 8.13 -20.51 -1.01
C LEU A 413 9.54 -19.99 -1.28
N PHE A 414 9.98 -20.11 -2.53
CA PHE A 414 11.21 -19.54 -3.06
C PHE A 414 10.90 -18.77 -4.34
N SER A 415 11.56 -17.65 -4.55
CA SER A 415 11.48 -16.91 -5.81
C SER A 415 12.79 -16.23 -6.13
N ALA A 416 13.06 -16.07 -7.44
CA ALA A 416 14.15 -15.27 -7.96
C ALA A 416 13.69 -14.51 -9.20
N LYS A 417 14.08 -13.23 -9.30
CA LYS A 417 13.78 -12.33 -10.41
C LYS A 417 15.05 -11.63 -10.87
N VAL A 418 15.24 -11.58 -12.18
CA VAL A 418 16.33 -10.83 -12.82
C VAL A 418 15.72 -9.88 -13.83
N GLN A 419 16.20 -8.63 -13.86
CA GLN A 419 15.78 -7.61 -14.81
C GLN A 419 17.00 -6.85 -15.32
N TYR A 420 17.01 -6.60 -16.63
CA TYR A 420 17.99 -5.79 -17.31
C TYR A 420 17.30 -4.68 -18.10
N ASP A 421 17.72 -3.44 -17.87
CA ASP A 421 17.22 -2.24 -18.49
C ASP A 421 18.31 -1.57 -19.31
N TYR A 422 18.02 -1.20 -20.55
CA TYR A 422 18.95 -0.55 -21.47
C TYR A 422 18.28 0.60 -22.24
N PRO A 423 18.88 1.79 -22.32
CA PRO A 423 18.39 2.85 -23.17
C PRO A 423 18.64 2.51 -24.64
N TRP A 424 17.58 2.35 -25.42
CA TRP A 424 17.62 1.95 -26.85
C TRP A 424 16.64 2.77 -27.67
N LEU A 425 17.02 3.19 -28.89
CA LEU A 425 16.20 3.93 -29.86
C LEU A 425 15.37 5.07 -29.25
N LYS A 426 16.02 5.97 -28.47
CA LYS A 426 15.38 7.09 -27.75
C LYS A 426 14.35 6.69 -26.70
N GLY A 427 14.35 5.42 -26.29
CA GLY A 427 13.49 4.87 -25.27
C GLY A 427 14.26 4.02 -24.27
N LYS A 428 13.53 3.28 -23.48
CA LYS A 428 14.05 2.32 -22.51
C LYS A 428 13.53 0.92 -22.87
N PHE A 429 14.44 0.01 -23.13
CA PHE A 429 14.17 -1.42 -23.29
C PHE A 429 14.40 -2.13 -21.98
N SER A 430 13.50 -3.02 -21.61
CA SER A 430 13.56 -3.84 -20.39
C SER A 430 13.31 -5.30 -20.77
N ILE A 431 14.13 -6.19 -20.24
CA ILE A 431 13.95 -7.64 -20.34
C ILE A 431 14.16 -8.26 -18.96
N GLY A 432 13.44 -9.29 -18.64
CA GLY A 432 13.61 -9.98 -17.36
C GLY A 432 12.98 -11.36 -17.33
N SER A 433 13.34 -12.09 -16.28
CA SER A 433 12.84 -13.43 -15.99
C SER A 433 12.55 -13.57 -14.51
N GLN A 434 11.59 -14.39 -14.17
CA GLN A 434 11.18 -14.69 -12.80
C GLN A 434 10.86 -16.18 -12.67
N TYR A 435 11.30 -16.78 -11.57
CA TYR A 435 10.92 -18.12 -11.15
C TYR A 435 10.33 -18.09 -9.75
N VAL A 436 9.21 -18.76 -9.56
CA VAL A 436 8.54 -18.89 -8.26
C VAL A 436 8.18 -20.35 -8.03
N GLN A 437 8.48 -20.87 -6.85
CA GLN A 437 8.08 -22.20 -6.42
C GLN A 437 7.43 -22.12 -5.05
N THR A 438 6.24 -22.69 -4.94
CA THR A 438 5.48 -22.82 -3.68
C THR A 438 5.27 -24.30 -3.38
N ASN A 439 5.42 -24.68 -2.13
CA ASN A 439 5.05 -25.98 -1.61
C ASN A 439 4.18 -25.77 -0.37
N ARG A 440 2.93 -26.21 -0.46
CA ARG A 440 1.93 -26.13 0.59
C ARG A 440 1.45 -27.52 0.98
N HIS A 441 1.39 -27.78 2.29
CA HIS A 441 0.79 -28.96 2.88
C HIS A 441 -0.40 -28.52 3.73
N ASP A 442 -1.54 -29.16 3.54
CA ASP A 442 -2.75 -28.97 4.32
C ASP A 442 -3.21 -30.33 4.85
N ASN A 443 -3.35 -30.45 6.17
CA ASN A 443 -3.94 -31.61 6.82
C ASN A 443 -5.21 -31.15 7.56
N TYR A 444 -6.29 -31.85 7.32
CA TYR A 444 -7.56 -31.61 8.01
C TYR A 444 -8.03 -32.93 8.65
N TYR A 445 -8.30 -32.89 9.93
CA TYR A 445 -8.82 -34.01 10.70
C TYR A 445 -10.14 -33.61 11.35
N ILE A 446 -11.10 -34.54 11.38
CA ILE A 446 -12.36 -34.41 12.07
C ILE A 446 -12.62 -35.73 12.84
N ALA A 447 -12.94 -35.62 14.13
CA ALA A 447 -13.22 -36.77 15.00
C ALA A 447 -14.70 -37.22 14.96
N ALA A 448 -15.38 -36.96 13.85
CA ALA A 448 -16.76 -37.37 13.64
C ALA A 448 -16.96 -37.91 12.23
N THR A 449 -17.85 -38.90 12.06
CA THR A 449 -18.31 -39.32 10.74
C THR A 449 -19.51 -38.47 10.37
N LEU A 450 -19.31 -37.51 9.46
CA LEU A 450 -20.35 -36.60 8.98
C LEU A 450 -20.51 -36.76 7.45
N PRO A 451 -21.76 -36.71 6.93
CA PRO A 451 -21.98 -36.75 5.50
C PRO A 451 -21.24 -35.59 4.79
N GLY A 452 -20.57 -35.90 3.69
CA GLY A 452 -19.86 -34.92 2.87
C GLY A 452 -18.55 -34.40 3.44
N ILE A 453 -18.11 -34.85 4.64
CA ILE A 453 -16.85 -34.43 5.26
C ILE A 453 -15.97 -35.67 5.55
N SER A 454 -14.71 -35.56 5.17
CA SER A 454 -13.71 -36.59 5.43
C SER A 454 -12.38 -35.97 5.84
N PRO A 455 -11.58 -36.62 6.70
CA PRO A 455 -10.19 -36.24 6.91
C PRO A 455 -9.44 -36.18 5.60
N SER A 456 -8.54 -35.23 5.45
CA SER A 456 -7.79 -35.06 4.22
C SER A 456 -6.35 -34.62 4.52
N ALA A 457 -5.41 -35.13 3.71
CA ALA A 457 -4.02 -34.71 3.73
C ALA A 457 -3.62 -34.37 2.29
N SER A 458 -3.48 -33.09 1.99
CA SER A 458 -3.16 -32.64 0.64
C SER A 458 -1.82 -31.89 0.60
N GLN A 459 -1.16 -32.01 -0.55
CA GLN A 459 0.03 -31.21 -0.87
C GLN A 459 -0.17 -30.59 -2.25
N LEU A 460 0.12 -29.30 -2.34
CA LEU A 460 0.11 -28.55 -3.59
C LEU A 460 1.48 -27.96 -3.84
N MET A 461 2.08 -28.32 -4.98
CA MET A 461 3.30 -27.72 -5.49
C MET A 461 2.96 -26.87 -6.71
N GLU A 462 3.28 -25.58 -6.65
CA GLU A 462 3.10 -24.64 -7.76
C GLU A 462 4.47 -24.14 -8.21
N ARG A 463 4.77 -24.23 -9.51
CA ARG A 463 5.98 -23.69 -10.13
C ARG A 463 5.58 -22.75 -11.26
N THR A 464 6.08 -21.53 -11.20
CA THR A 464 5.86 -20.52 -12.23
C THR A 464 7.20 -20.07 -12.78
N ALA A 465 7.41 -20.21 -14.08
CA ALA A 465 8.50 -19.62 -14.82
C ALA A 465 7.96 -18.54 -15.76
N ALA A 466 8.50 -17.33 -15.66
CA ALA A 466 8.03 -16.19 -16.44
C ALA A 466 9.18 -15.44 -17.11
N GLY A 467 8.94 -14.96 -18.33
CA GLY A 467 9.83 -14.05 -19.04
C GLY A 467 9.06 -12.84 -19.55
N PHE A 468 9.67 -11.68 -19.57
CA PHE A 468 9.03 -10.47 -20.10
C PHE A 468 10.00 -9.60 -20.90
N ILE A 469 9.42 -8.87 -21.85
CA ILE A 469 10.07 -7.78 -22.56
C ILE A 469 9.15 -6.55 -22.50
N ALA A 470 9.74 -5.36 -22.39
CA ALA A 470 8.99 -4.12 -22.45
C ALA A 470 9.83 -3.02 -23.12
N TYR A 471 9.15 -2.12 -23.81
CA TYR A 471 9.77 -0.95 -24.44
C TYR A 471 8.93 0.29 -24.14
N SER A 472 9.58 1.36 -23.72
CA SER A 472 8.95 2.63 -23.39
C SER A 472 9.70 3.76 -24.08
N THR A 473 8.99 4.63 -24.82
CA THR A 473 9.57 5.73 -25.58
C THR A 473 8.62 6.93 -25.65
N THR A 474 9.17 8.08 -26.04
CA THR A 474 8.40 9.29 -26.38
C THR A 474 8.41 9.52 -27.87
N ILE A 475 7.24 9.43 -28.51
CA ILE A 475 7.03 9.65 -29.94
C ILE A 475 6.67 11.12 -30.19
N ALA A 476 7.24 11.71 -31.21
CA ALA A 476 7.01 13.10 -31.65
C ALA A 476 7.16 14.13 -30.49
N ARG A 477 8.01 13.85 -29.47
CA ARG A 477 8.24 14.65 -28.27
C ARG A 477 6.98 14.95 -27.44
N ARG A 478 5.86 14.26 -27.72
CA ARG A 478 4.53 14.61 -27.19
C ARG A 478 3.75 13.42 -26.66
N TYR A 479 3.94 12.23 -27.26
CA TYR A 479 3.20 11.04 -26.90
C TYR A 479 4.13 10.02 -26.26
N GLN A 480 3.75 9.52 -25.10
CA GLN A 480 4.45 8.45 -24.39
C GLN A 480 3.83 7.12 -24.79
N LEU A 481 4.62 6.23 -25.34
CA LEU A 481 4.24 4.87 -25.70
C LEU A 481 4.97 3.89 -24.80
N THR A 482 4.22 2.93 -24.26
CA THR A 482 4.78 1.76 -23.57
C THR A 482 4.12 0.51 -24.13
N ALA A 483 4.90 -0.48 -24.52
CA ALA A 483 4.44 -1.79 -24.95
C ALA A 483 5.24 -2.87 -24.25
N GLY A 484 4.60 -3.96 -23.90
CA GLY A 484 5.25 -5.08 -23.23
C GLY A 484 4.53 -6.39 -23.47
N LEU A 485 5.27 -7.48 -23.33
CA LEU A 485 4.76 -8.84 -23.41
C LEU A 485 5.39 -9.66 -22.29
N ARG A 486 4.57 -10.39 -21.56
CA ARG A 486 4.99 -11.36 -20.53
C ARG A 486 4.44 -12.73 -20.90
N TYR A 487 5.28 -13.75 -20.83
CA TYR A 487 4.91 -15.15 -20.93
C TYR A 487 5.06 -15.80 -19.56
N GLU A 488 4.10 -16.63 -19.19
CA GLU A 488 4.15 -17.43 -17.96
C GLU A 488 3.83 -18.90 -18.26
N HIS A 489 4.69 -19.78 -17.77
CA HIS A 489 4.49 -21.21 -17.67
C HIS A 489 4.23 -21.55 -16.21
N LEU A 490 3.01 -21.98 -15.90
CA LEU A 490 2.57 -22.38 -14.56
C LEU A 490 2.27 -23.88 -14.55
N GLN A 491 2.91 -24.61 -13.66
CA GLN A 491 2.65 -26.01 -13.40
C GLN A 491 2.14 -26.17 -11.97
N LEU A 492 1.03 -26.87 -11.83
CA LEU A 492 0.48 -27.34 -10.56
C LEU A 492 0.67 -28.84 -10.45
N ASP A 493 1.13 -29.32 -9.30
CA ASP A 493 1.16 -30.73 -8.94
C ASP A 493 0.38 -30.89 -7.63
N TYR A 494 -0.75 -31.60 -7.69
CA TYR A 494 -1.64 -31.82 -6.54
C TYR A 494 -1.54 -33.28 -6.09
N TYR A 495 -1.36 -33.45 -4.79
CA TYR A 495 -1.32 -34.76 -4.16
C TYR A 495 -2.39 -34.85 -3.08
N LEU A 496 -3.14 -35.94 -3.04
CA LEU A 496 -4.07 -36.29 -1.98
C LEU A 496 -3.61 -37.58 -1.33
N SER A 497 -3.40 -37.57 -0.01
CA SER A 497 -2.87 -38.73 0.74
C SER A 497 -1.59 -39.35 0.10
N ARG A 498 -0.68 -38.45 -0.38
CA ARG A 498 0.57 -38.76 -1.10
C ARG A 498 0.40 -39.35 -2.51
N GLN A 499 -0.82 -39.48 -3.00
CA GLN A 499 -1.09 -39.94 -4.37
C GLN A 499 -1.23 -38.68 -5.26
N HIS A 500 -0.50 -38.66 -6.38
CA HIS A 500 -0.62 -37.62 -7.39
C HIS A 500 -1.98 -37.74 -8.10
N ILE A 501 -2.65 -36.58 -8.25
CA ILE A 501 -3.97 -36.52 -8.91
C ILE A 501 -3.82 -35.74 -10.22
N ASP A 502 -3.73 -36.43 -11.34
CA ASP A 502 -3.46 -35.84 -12.66
C ASP A 502 -4.50 -34.81 -13.07
N GLU A 503 -5.79 -35.06 -12.80
CA GLU A 503 -6.91 -34.15 -13.14
C GLU A 503 -6.82 -32.78 -12.42
N GLN A 504 -6.13 -32.73 -11.26
CA GLN A 504 -5.94 -31.57 -10.43
C GLN A 504 -4.52 -30.96 -10.56
N SER A 505 -3.75 -31.45 -11.52
CA SER A 505 -2.35 -31.10 -11.78
C SER A 505 -2.15 -30.47 -13.16
N PRO A 506 -2.87 -29.38 -13.49
CA PRO A 506 -2.82 -28.80 -14.83
C PRO A 506 -1.55 -27.98 -15.06
N ILE A 507 -1.23 -27.82 -16.36
CA ILE A 507 -0.20 -26.91 -16.86
C ILE A 507 -0.88 -25.78 -17.65
N TYR A 508 -0.49 -24.53 -17.35
CA TYR A 508 -0.98 -23.35 -18.05
C TYR A 508 0.16 -22.60 -18.73
N ASN A 509 -0.05 -22.21 -19.99
CA ASN A 509 0.87 -21.41 -20.79
C ASN A 509 0.13 -20.17 -21.25
N ASN A 510 0.47 -19.00 -20.73
CA ASN A 510 -0.26 -17.77 -20.99
C ASN A 510 0.64 -16.64 -21.46
N LEU A 511 0.12 -15.82 -22.37
CA LEU A 511 0.73 -14.56 -22.82
C LEU A 511 -0.08 -13.39 -22.26
N PHE A 512 0.62 -12.42 -21.68
CA PHE A 512 0.07 -11.21 -21.10
C PHE A 512 0.61 -9.96 -21.80
N PRO A 513 0.01 -9.55 -22.94
CA PRO A 513 0.37 -8.30 -23.59
C PRO A 513 -0.08 -7.08 -22.78
N SER A 514 0.69 -6.02 -22.87
CA SER A 514 0.38 -4.69 -22.31
C SER A 514 0.73 -3.60 -23.30
N PHE A 515 -0.13 -2.58 -23.37
CA PHE A 515 0.06 -1.43 -24.23
C PHE A 515 -0.48 -0.17 -23.53
N SER A 516 0.22 0.94 -23.64
CA SER A 516 -0.24 2.24 -23.12
C SER A 516 0.24 3.36 -24.02
N LEU A 517 -0.67 4.25 -24.37
CA LEU A 517 -0.40 5.47 -25.12
C LEU A 517 -0.95 6.65 -24.31
N ALA A 518 -0.07 7.57 -23.92
CA ALA A 518 -0.43 8.79 -23.22
C ALA A 518 0.01 10.02 -23.98
N GLY A 519 -0.77 11.11 -23.92
CA GLY A 519 -0.44 12.35 -24.61
C GLY A 519 -1.35 13.51 -24.18
N MET A 520 -1.12 14.68 -24.76
CA MET A 520 -1.92 15.88 -24.51
C MET A 520 -2.79 16.22 -25.71
N ILE A 521 -4.07 16.48 -25.46
CA ILE A 521 -5.00 17.09 -26.42
C ILE A 521 -5.49 18.40 -25.80
N GLY A 522 -5.05 19.52 -26.39
CA GLY A 522 -5.26 20.83 -25.78
C GLY A 522 -4.57 20.93 -24.42
N LYS A 523 -5.35 21.16 -23.36
CA LYS A 523 -4.90 21.22 -21.95
C LYS A 523 -5.21 19.94 -21.16
N ALA A 524 -5.88 18.97 -21.77
CA ALA A 524 -6.19 17.70 -21.16
C ALA A 524 -5.08 16.68 -21.43
N GLN A 525 -4.69 15.92 -20.44
CA GLN A 525 -3.80 14.76 -20.56
C GLN A 525 -4.65 13.51 -20.66
N LEU A 526 -4.44 12.72 -21.68
CA LEU A 526 -5.21 11.52 -21.96
C LEU A 526 -4.28 10.30 -22.01
N MET A 527 -4.78 9.17 -21.57
CA MET A 527 -4.12 7.87 -21.66
C MET A 527 -5.13 6.79 -22.01
N LEU A 528 -4.77 5.98 -23.00
CA LEU A 528 -5.44 4.74 -23.33
C LEU A 528 -4.48 3.59 -23.05
N SER A 529 -4.94 2.57 -22.34
CA SER A 529 -4.14 1.39 -22.10
C SER A 529 -4.95 0.11 -22.23
N TYR A 530 -4.27 -0.94 -22.65
CA TYR A 530 -4.76 -2.32 -22.65
C TYR A 530 -3.79 -3.21 -21.91
N THR A 531 -4.30 -4.11 -21.07
CA THR A 531 -3.51 -5.13 -20.40
C THR A 531 -4.28 -6.44 -20.34
N SER A 532 -3.54 -7.55 -20.54
CA SER A 532 -4.00 -8.87 -20.13
C SER A 532 -3.34 -9.24 -18.81
N LYS A 533 -4.13 -9.80 -17.87
CA LYS A 533 -3.72 -10.13 -16.51
C LYS A 533 -4.31 -11.46 -16.07
N THR A 534 -3.87 -11.96 -14.92
CA THR A 534 -4.44 -13.18 -14.33
C THR A 534 -4.81 -12.94 -12.86
N THR A 535 -5.85 -13.66 -12.41
CA THR A 535 -6.13 -13.85 -10.98
C THR A 535 -6.10 -15.35 -10.72
N ARG A 536 -5.08 -15.78 -10.00
CA ARG A 536 -4.93 -17.18 -9.63
C ARG A 536 -5.81 -17.48 -8.41
N PRO A 537 -6.43 -18.69 -8.32
CA PRO A 537 -7.16 -19.09 -7.13
C PRO A 537 -6.27 -19.00 -5.88
N GLY A 538 -6.85 -18.65 -4.74
CA GLY A 538 -6.20 -18.82 -3.43
C GLY A 538 -5.95 -20.31 -3.15
N TYR A 539 -4.94 -20.62 -2.39
CA TYR A 539 -4.64 -22.04 -2.11
C TYR A 539 -5.74 -22.73 -1.30
N SER A 540 -6.42 -22.01 -0.42
CA SER A 540 -7.62 -22.50 0.26
C SER A 540 -8.78 -22.79 -0.69
N GLN A 541 -8.90 -22.01 -1.79
CA GLN A 541 -9.89 -22.25 -2.83
C GLN A 541 -9.59 -23.51 -3.67
N LEU A 542 -8.30 -23.89 -3.78
CA LEU A 542 -7.86 -25.11 -4.46
C LEU A 542 -7.85 -26.34 -3.54
N SER A 543 -8.12 -26.18 -2.26
CA SER A 543 -8.16 -27.31 -1.32
C SER A 543 -9.36 -28.21 -1.60
N SER A 544 -9.18 -29.52 -1.43
CA SER A 544 -10.28 -30.48 -1.41
C SER A 544 -10.94 -30.61 -0.03
N ASN A 545 -10.43 -29.90 0.98
CA ASN A 545 -10.97 -29.94 2.33
C ASN A 545 -12.40 -29.42 2.37
N VAL A 546 -13.26 -30.13 3.09
CA VAL A 546 -14.62 -29.70 3.40
C VAL A 546 -14.68 -29.41 4.89
N SER A 547 -14.95 -28.16 5.26
CA SER A 547 -15.09 -27.72 6.64
C SER A 547 -16.56 -27.61 7.04
N TYR A 548 -16.81 -27.84 8.32
CA TYR A 548 -18.14 -27.80 8.92
C TYR A 548 -18.51 -26.37 9.30
N GLY A 549 -19.55 -25.83 8.74
CA GLY A 549 -20.16 -24.58 9.21
C GLY A 549 -21.25 -24.81 10.24
N ASN A 550 -22.20 -25.65 9.89
CA ASN A 550 -23.25 -26.21 10.76
C ASN A 550 -23.88 -27.40 10.03
N ARG A 551 -24.90 -28.04 10.61
CA ARG A 551 -25.57 -29.23 10.09
C ARG A 551 -26.12 -29.06 8.65
N TYR A 552 -26.45 -27.83 8.24
CA TYR A 552 -27.03 -27.48 6.94
C TYR A 552 -26.11 -26.67 6.05
N LEU A 553 -24.88 -26.39 6.51
CA LEU A 553 -23.94 -25.56 5.78
C LEU A 553 -22.52 -26.11 5.85
N LEU A 554 -21.97 -26.48 4.72
CA LEU A 554 -20.58 -26.92 4.54
C LEU A 554 -19.80 -25.89 3.70
N LEU A 555 -18.51 -25.78 3.92
CA LEU A 555 -17.61 -24.91 3.16
C LEU A 555 -16.51 -25.75 2.50
N SER A 556 -16.26 -25.57 1.22
CA SER A 556 -15.28 -26.36 0.46
C SER A 556 -14.52 -25.48 -0.53
N GLY A 557 -13.27 -25.82 -0.78
CA GLY A 557 -12.60 -25.37 -1.99
C GLY A 557 -13.07 -26.17 -3.22
N ASN A 558 -12.39 -25.90 -4.35
CA ASN A 558 -12.56 -26.62 -5.60
C ASN A 558 -11.20 -26.75 -6.31
N PRO A 559 -10.54 -27.90 -6.24
CA PRO A 559 -9.21 -28.09 -6.83
C PRO A 559 -9.20 -28.01 -8.37
N ASN A 560 -10.36 -28.03 -9.02
CA ASN A 560 -10.49 -27.91 -10.48
C ASN A 560 -10.60 -26.45 -10.97
N LEU A 561 -10.43 -25.48 -10.08
CA LEU A 561 -10.47 -24.05 -10.45
C LEU A 561 -9.33 -23.69 -11.40
N LYS A 562 -9.70 -22.95 -12.45
CA LYS A 562 -8.77 -22.37 -13.41
C LYS A 562 -8.41 -20.94 -13.01
N PRO A 563 -7.18 -20.49 -13.32
CA PRO A 563 -6.86 -19.06 -13.21
C PRO A 563 -7.77 -18.22 -14.10
N THR A 564 -8.28 -17.14 -13.56
CA THR A 564 -9.01 -16.13 -14.34
C THR A 564 -8.04 -15.38 -15.26
N ILE A 565 -8.38 -15.24 -16.53
CA ILE A 565 -7.68 -14.34 -17.45
C ILE A 565 -8.54 -13.07 -17.63
N LEU A 566 -7.97 -11.94 -17.29
CA LEU A 566 -8.59 -10.63 -17.34
C LEU A 566 -8.03 -9.82 -18.51
N HIS A 567 -8.89 -9.36 -19.44
CA HIS A 567 -8.56 -8.37 -20.46
C HIS A 567 -9.15 -7.04 -20.05
N SER A 568 -8.31 -6.02 -19.89
CA SER A 568 -8.68 -4.71 -19.38
C SER A 568 -8.33 -3.62 -20.37
N ILE A 569 -9.31 -2.82 -20.77
CA ILE A 569 -9.12 -1.57 -21.51
C ILE A 569 -9.39 -0.43 -20.52
N ASN A 570 -8.43 0.47 -20.37
CA ASN A 570 -8.53 1.62 -19.49
C ASN A 570 -8.34 2.91 -20.28
N PHE A 571 -9.23 3.86 -20.07
CA PHE A 571 -9.12 5.23 -20.51
C PHE A 571 -9.01 6.15 -19.29
N THR A 572 -8.01 7.03 -19.27
CA THR A 572 -7.81 8.03 -18.20
C THR A 572 -7.66 9.41 -18.80
N ALA A 573 -8.36 10.39 -18.23
CA ALA A 573 -8.26 11.80 -18.58
C ALA A 573 -7.97 12.64 -17.33
N VAL A 574 -6.98 13.53 -17.42
CA VAL A 574 -6.65 14.50 -16.36
C VAL A 574 -6.68 15.90 -16.94
N TRP A 575 -7.54 16.74 -16.38
CA TRP A 575 -7.65 18.15 -16.77
C TRP A 575 -7.80 19.03 -15.54
N LYS A 576 -6.77 19.83 -15.26
CA LYS A 576 -6.71 20.68 -14.06
C LYS A 576 -6.97 19.89 -12.77
N TRP A 577 -8.12 20.11 -12.14
CA TRP A 577 -8.58 19.50 -10.90
C TRP A 577 -9.56 18.32 -11.10
N LEU A 578 -9.81 17.97 -12.35
CA LEU A 578 -10.69 16.88 -12.78
C LEU A 578 -9.85 15.68 -13.23
N GLN A 579 -10.18 14.51 -12.74
CA GLN A 579 -9.67 13.22 -13.21
C GLN A 579 -10.85 12.30 -13.52
N ALA A 580 -10.87 11.69 -14.68
CA ALA A 580 -11.83 10.67 -15.08
C ALA A 580 -11.10 9.40 -15.51
N THR A 581 -11.60 8.26 -15.08
CA THR A 581 -11.08 6.94 -15.50
C THR A 581 -12.27 6.04 -15.85
N MET A 582 -12.14 5.33 -16.96
CA MET A 582 -13.13 4.33 -17.41
C MET A 582 -12.41 3.03 -17.71
N ASN A 583 -12.91 1.92 -17.18
CA ASN A 583 -12.37 0.58 -17.38
C ASN A 583 -13.46 -0.31 -17.97
N PHE A 584 -13.10 -1.07 -18.99
CA PHE A 584 -13.88 -2.22 -19.43
C PHE A 584 -13.04 -3.48 -19.23
N ASP A 585 -13.54 -4.37 -18.42
CA ASP A 585 -12.88 -5.60 -18.01
C ASP A 585 -13.65 -6.80 -18.52
N ARG A 586 -12.99 -7.74 -19.19
CA ARG A 586 -13.53 -9.03 -19.60
C ARG A 586 -12.79 -10.14 -18.90
N SER A 587 -13.47 -10.86 -18.00
CA SER A 587 -12.95 -12.02 -17.27
C SER A 587 -13.35 -13.30 -17.97
N ARG A 588 -12.37 -14.10 -18.36
CA ARG A 588 -12.53 -15.50 -18.76
C ARG A 588 -12.18 -16.37 -17.57
N ASP A 589 -12.99 -17.38 -17.30
CA ASP A 589 -12.85 -18.28 -16.14
C ASP A 589 -12.81 -17.52 -14.80
N GLY A 590 -13.64 -16.48 -14.65
CA GLY A 590 -13.75 -15.71 -13.40
C GLY A 590 -14.22 -16.59 -12.24
N ILE A 591 -13.56 -16.45 -11.08
CA ILE A 591 -13.84 -17.26 -9.88
C ILE A 591 -15.00 -16.61 -9.11
N LEU A 592 -16.05 -17.37 -8.84
CA LEU A 592 -17.24 -16.97 -8.11
C LEU A 592 -17.51 -17.90 -6.95
N TYR A 593 -18.06 -17.39 -5.85
CA TYR A 593 -18.72 -18.21 -4.83
C TYR A 593 -19.96 -18.87 -5.42
N TRP A 594 -20.19 -20.12 -5.05
CA TRP A 594 -21.35 -20.86 -5.49
C TRP A 594 -21.81 -21.83 -4.40
N GLY A 595 -23.12 -21.95 -4.22
CA GLY A 595 -23.70 -22.93 -3.30
C GLY A 595 -24.44 -23.99 -4.07
N GLU A 596 -24.13 -25.25 -3.80
CA GLU A 596 -24.78 -26.44 -4.35
C GLU A 596 -25.34 -27.32 -3.25
N SER A 597 -26.42 -28.03 -3.51
CA SER A 597 -26.98 -29.00 -2.58
C SER A 597 -26.18 -30.31 -2.61
N LEU A 598 -26.11 -31.01 -1.48
CA LEU A 598 -25.58 -32.37 -1.44
C LEU A 598 -26.61 -33.35 -2.06
N PRO A 599 -26.18 -34.26 -2.93
CA PRO A 599 -27.11 -35.22 -3.60
C PRO A 599 -27.90 -36.07 -2.60
N GLU A 600 -27.27 -36.50 -1.51
CA GLU A 600 -27.87 -37.35 -0.49
C GLU A 600 -28.68 -36.59 0.55
N GLN A 601 -28.43 -35.30 0.71
CA GLN A 601 -29.10 -34.38 1.66
C GLN A 601 -29.38 -33.04 0.97
N PRO A 602 -30.42 -32.93 0.15
CA PRO A 602 -30.69 -31.73 -0.67
C PRO A 602 -30.89 -30.43 0.12
N GLU A 603 -31.23 -30.53 1.41
CA GLU A 603 -31.37 -29.40 2.34
C GLU A 603 -30.01 -28.85 2.81
N VAL A 604 -28.94 -29.62 2.67
CA VAL A 604 -27.57 -29.20 3.05
C VAL A 604 -26.91 -28.47 1.88
N THR A 605 -26.50 -27.24 2.14
CA THR A 605 -25.76 -26.42 1.16
C THR A 605 -24.26 -26.59 1.36
N LYS A 606 -23.54 -26.89 0.28
CA LYS A 606 -22.10 -26.82 0.22
C LYS A 606 -21.70 -25.54 -0.53
N ILE A 607 -21.11 -24.57 0.15
CA ILE A 607 -20.52 -23.39 -0.46
C ILE A 607 -19.15 -23.75 -1.01
N THR A 608 -18.95 -23.46 -2.30
CA THR A 608 -17.72 -23.74 -3.03
C THR A 608 -17.40 -22.62 -4.01
N TYR A 609 -16.54 -22.86 -4.99
CA TYR A 609 -16.13 -21.91 -6.01
C TYR A 609 -16.31 -22.51 -7.40
N ILE A 610 -16.69 -21.68 -8.36
CA ILE A 610 -16.82 -22.07 -9.77
C ILE A 610 -16.17 -21.04 -10.69
N ASN A 611 -15.81 -21.47 -11.90
CA ASN A 611 -15.38 -20.54 -12.95
C ASN A 611 -16.56 -20.12 -13.83
N ARG A 612 -16.71 -18.83 -14.08
CA ARG A 612 -17.70 -18.24 -15.00
C ARG A 612 -17.12 -17.03 -15.74
N ASN A 613 -17.52 -16.87 -16.98
CA ASN A 613 -17.15 -15.68 -17.75
C ASN A 613 -18.09 -14.51 -17.39
N TYR A 614 -17.52 -13.33 -17.18
CA TYR A 614 -18.30 -12.11 -16.99
C TYR A 614 -17.53 -10.90 -17.54
N SER A 615 -18.23 -9.79 -17.69
CA SER A 615 -17.64 -8.50 -18.02
C SER A 615 -18.02 -7.46 -16.97
N GLN A 616 -17.23 -6.40 -16.86
CA GLN A 616 -17.49 -5.31 -15.93
C GLN A 616 -17.15 -3.98 -16.60
N LEU A 617 -18.03 -3.00 -16.45
CA LEU A 617 -17.77 -1.62 -16.81
C LEU A 617 -17.67 -0.80 -15.54
N GLN A 618 -16.60 -0.03 -15.43
CA GLN A 618 -16.34 0.82 -14.26
C GLN A 618 -16.01 2.24 -14.74
N ALA A 619 -16.55 3.24 -14.06
CA ALA A 619 -16.20 4.63 -14.30
C ALA A 619 -15.96 5.34 -12.97
N THR A 620 -14.90 6.14 -12.92
CA THR A 620 -14.51 6.94 -11.76
C THR A 620 -14.36 8.39 -12.18
N LEU A 621 -14.97 9.31 -11.44
CA LEU A 621 -14.80 10.74 -11.59
C LEU A 621 -14.29 11.32 -10.27
N THR A 622 -13.12 11.95 -10.28
CA THR A 622 -12.55 12.61 -9.09
C THR A 622 -12.40 14.09 -9.35
N LEU A 623 -12.95 14.89 -8.46
CA LEU A 623 -12.80 16.34 -8.38
C LEU A 623 -11.96 16.65 -7.15
N SER A 624 -10.82 17.31 -7.32
CA SER A 624 -9.95 17.70 -6.20
C SER A 624 -9.40 19.09 -6.44
N HIS A 625 -9.82 20.03 -5.60
CA HIS A 625 -9.41 21.44 -5.71
C HIS A 625 -9.02 22.00 -4.35
N GLN A 626 -8.16 23.00 -4.33
CA GLN A 626 -7.81 23.71 -3.12
C GLN A 626 -8.38 25.13 -3.13
N ILE A 627 -9.15 25.45 -2.09
CA ILE A 627 -9.77 26.75 -1.85
C ILE A 627 -9.20 27.30 -0.55
N LYS A 628 -8.16 28.13 -0.63
CA LYS A 628 -7.43 28.70 0.53
C LYS A 628 -7.02 27.61 1.53
N PHE A 629 -7.58 27.60 2.74
CA PHE A 629 -7.32 26.66 3.82
C PHE A 629 -8.10 25.35 3.71
N TRP A 630 -9.05 25.24 2.78
CA TRP A 630 -9.93 24.09 2.57
C TRP A 630 -9.58 23.37 1.27
N ARG A 631 -9.47 22.05 1.34
CA ARG A 631 -9.27 21.18 0.19
C ARG A 631 -10.36 20.12 0.14
N PRO A 632 -11.44 20.34 -0.62
CA PRO A 632 -12.42 19.33 -0.94
C PRO A 632 -11.87 18.36 -1.98
N MET A 633 -12.22 17.07 -1.82
CA MET A 633 -12.10 16.02 -2.83
C MET A 633 -13.41 15.24 -2.88
N LEU A 634 -13.90 15.01 -4.08
CA LEU A 634 -15.07 14.19 -4.35
C LEU A 634 -14.69 13.13 -5.37
N THR A 635 -14.94 11.86 -5.08
CA THR A 635 -14.79 10.74 -6.00
C THR A 635 -16.13 10.03 -6.12
N ALA A 636 -16.66 9.98 -7.32
CA ALA A 636 -17.83 9.18 -7.68
C ALA A 636 -17.35 7.97 -8.50
N TYR A 637 -17.79 6.78 -8.11
CA TYR A 637 -17.46 5.53 -8.77
C TYR A 637 -18.74 4.78 -9.10
N VAL A 638 -18.84 4.26 -10.30
CA VAL A 638 -19.94 3.38 -10.74
C VAL A 638 -19.36 2.10 -11.31
N SER A 639 -19.97 0.98 -10.98
CA SER A 639 -19.61 -0.35 -11.47
C SER A 639 -20.85 -1.09 -11.91
N GLU A 640 -20.84 -1.57 -13.15
CA GLU A 640 -21.87 -2.42 -13.75
C GLU A 640 -21.26 -3.77 -14.10
N ASN A 641 -21.91 -4.85 -13.65
CA ASN A 641 -21.48 -6.23 -13.92
C ASN A 641 -22.39 -6.88 -14.95
N PHE A 642 -21.83 -7.51 -15.95
CA PHE A 642 -22.51 -8.27 -16.98
C PHE A 642 -22.18 -9.75 -16.80
N CYS A 643 -22.92 -10.41 -15.89
CA CYS A 643 -22.79 -11.83 -15.59
C CYS A 643 -24.07 -12.58 -15.93
N ASN A 644 -23.96 -13.63 -16.74
CA ASN A 644 -25.11 -14.46 -17.09
C ASN A 644 -25.15 -15.67 -16.18
N LEU A 645 -25.82 -15.53 -15.05
CA LEU A 645 -26.05 -16.63 -14.10
C LEU A 645 -27.54 -16.99 -14.13
N ARG A 646 -27.82 -18.30 -14.17
CA ARG A 646 -29.15 -18.86 -14.05
C ARG A 646 -29.19 -19.82 -12.86
N LEU A 647 -30.29 -19.77 -12.11
CA LEU A 647 -30.58 -20.71 -11.04
C LEU A 647 -31.23 -21.97 -11.63
N ASP A 648 -31.41 -23.02 -10.84
CA ASP A 648 -32.04 -24.28 -11.29
C ASP A 648 -33.51 -24.12 -11.73
N ASP A 649 -34.21 -23.17 -11.15
CA ASP A 649 -35.59 -22.83 -11.57
C ASP A 649 -35.64 -22.08 -12.90
N GLY A 650 -34.51 -21.86 -13.58
CA GLY A 650 -34.36 -21.10 -14.80
C GLY A 650 -34.31 -19.58 -14.63
N THR A 651 -34.45 -19.06 -13.40
CA THR A 651 -34.39 -17.63 -13.10
C THR A 651 -33.02 -17.07 -13.48
N ARG A 652 -33.01 -16.00 -14.29
CA ARG A 652 -31.79 -15.26 -14.61
C ARG A 652 -31.59 -14.18 -13.57
N LEU A 653 -30.39 -14.17 -12.97
CA LEU A 653 -30.01 -13.13 -12.02
C LEU A 653 -29.86 -11.78 -12.71
N HIS A 654 -30.58 -10.78 -12.20
CA HIS A 654 -30.50 -9.41 -12.68
C HIS A 654 -29.36 -8.68 -11.95
N MET A 655 -28.46 -8.05 -12.73
CA MET A 655 -27.34 -7.28 -12.20
C MET A 655 -27.73 -5.80 -12.16
N ASN A 656 -27.61 -5.18 -11.00
CA ASN A 656 -27.84 -3.74 -10.80
C ASN A 656 -26.50 -3.04 -10.58
N PRO A 657 -26.28 -1.83 -11.12
CA PRO A 657 -25.06 -1.08 -10.91
C PRO A 657 -24.88 -0.71 -9.44
N ILE A 658 -23.61 -0.62 -9.02
CA ILE A 658 -23.21 -0.10 -7.72
C ILE A 658 -22.65 1.29 -7.94
N LEU A 659 -23.18 2.27 -7.20
CA LEU A 659 -22.62 3.62 -7.12
C LEU A 659 -21.93 3.78 -5.76
N SER A 660 -20.69 4.26 -5.75
CA SER A 660 -19.99 4.67 -4.54
C SER A 660 -19.59 6.13 -4.63
N LEU A 661 -19.81 6.85 -3.54
CA LEU A 661 -19.43 8.24 -3.39
C LEU A 661 -18.44 8.34 -2.22
N HIS A 662 -17.29 8.93 -2.47
CA HIS A 662 -16.28 9.20 -1.44
C HIS A 662 -15.94 10.69 -1.45
N THR A 663 -16.04 11.36 -0.32
CA THR A 663 -15.68 12.76 -0.18
C THR A 663 -14.74 12.95 1.01
N SER A 664 -13.70 13.75 0.80
CA SER A 664 -12.72 14.10 1.85
C SER A 664 -12.57 15.62 1.89
N HIS A 665 -12.70 16.19 3.08
CA HIS A 665 -12.55 17.61 3.35
C HIS A 665 -11.41 17.81 4.32
N SER A 666 -10.32 18.40 3.86
CA SER A 666 -9.15 18.70 4.68
C SER A 666 -9.03 20.21 4.88
N PHE A 667 -8.83 20.62 6.13
CA PHE A 667 -8.71 22.00 6.55
C PHE A 667 -7.36 22.20 7.22
N THR A 668 -6.64 23.24 6.79
CA THR A 668 -5.45 23.73 7.50
C THR A 668 -5.90 24.85 8.43
N LEU A 669 -5.84 24.61 9.72
CA LEU A 669 -6.29 25.52 10.76
C LEU A 669 -5.11 26.35 11.33
N PRO A 670 -5.37 27.49 11.99
CA PRO A 670 -4.35 28.28 12.67
C PRO A 670 -3.52 27.46 13.67
N LYS A 671 -2.32 27.94 14.01
CA LYS A 671 -1.40 27.32 14.95
C LYS A 671 -0.97 25.87 14.56
N GLY A 672 -1.04 25.54 13.27
CA GLY A 672 -0.58 24.23 12.73
C GLY A 672 -1.48 23.06 13.09
N PHE A 673 -2.76 23.28 13.34
CA PHE A 673 -3.76 22.23 13.39
C PHE A 673 -4.22 21.84 11.98
N GLY A 674 -4.49 20.56 11.76
CA GLY A 674 -5.19 20.03 10.61
C GLY A 674 -6.49 19.37 11.04
N PHE A 675 -7.57 19.54 10.29
CA PHE A 675 -8.83 18.81 10.49
C PHE A 675 -9.20 18.13 9.19
N THR A 676 -9.58 16.87 9.27
CA THR A 676 -10.06 16.09 8.11
C THR A 676 -11.37 15.39 8.45
N ALA A 677 -12.32 15.47 7.52
CA ALA A 677 -13.57 14.73 7.54
C ALA A 677 -13.71 13.96 6.24
N THR A 678 -13.91 12.65 6.33
CA THR A 678 -14.09 11.73 5.20
C THR A 678 -15.41 11.02 5.33
N TYR A 679 -16.22 11.08 4.26
CA TYR A 679 -17.49 10.37 4.19
C TYR A 679 -17.50 9.49 2.95
N SER A 680 -17.95 8.24 3.12
CA SER A 680 -18.14 7.28 2.02
C SER A 680 -19.54 6.72 2.07
N MET A 681 -20.11 6.49 0.89
CA MET A 681 -21.41 5.87 0.71
C MET A 681 -21.32 4.88 -0.45
N THR A 682 -21.95 3.70 -0.29
CA THR A 682 -22.11 2.70 -1.36
C THR A 682 -23.56 2.29 -1.44
N THR A 683 -24.14 2.33 -2.63
CA THR A 683 -25.55 1.98 -2.87
C THR A 683 -25.76 0.47 -2.85
N ARG A 684 -27.02 0.07 -2.88
CA ARG A 684 -27.44 -1.28 -3.28
C ARG A 684 -26.97 -1.55 -4.71
N GLY A 685 -26.80 -2.83 -5.05
CA GLY A 685 -26.40 -3.24 -6.40
C GLY A 685 -25.93 -4.68 -6.42
N SER A 686 -25.32 -5.11 -7.50
CA SER A 686 -24.92 -6.51 -7.69
C SER A 686 -23.45 -6.61 -8.09
N TYR A 687 -22.77 -7.56 -7.50
CA TYR A 687 -21.42 -7.96 -7.86
C TYR A 687 -21.40 -9.49 -8.03
N GLN A 688 -21.24 -9.97 -9.26
CA GLN A 688 -21.31 -11.38 -9.60
C GLN A 688 -22.65 -12.02 -9.11
N ASN A 689 -22.62 -13.09 -8.29
CA ASN A 689 -23.81 -13.71 -7.69
C ASN A 689 -24.19 -13.12 -6.33
N VAL A 690 -23.53 -12.06 -5.89
CA VAL A 690 -23.79 -11.38 -4.61
C VAL A 690 -24.51 -10.06 -4.87
N GLN A 691 -25.58 -9.81 -4.12
CA GLN A 691 -26.34 -8.55 -4.14
C GLN A 691 -26.16 -7.80 -2.84
N LEU A 692 -25.81 -6.52 -2.93
CA LEU A 692 -25.81 -5.59 -1.81
C LEU A 692 -27.24 -5.13 -1.56
N LEU A 693 -27.82 -5.46 -0.40
CA LEU A 693 -29.22 -5.21 -0.08
C LEU A 693 -29.44 -3.87 0.62
N ARG A 694 -28.38 -3.29 1.18
CA ARG A 694 -28.42 -2.05 1.94
C ARG A 694 -27.42 -1.05 1.43
N MET A 695 -27.74 0.23 1.55
CA MET A 695 -26.80 1.33 1.41
C MET A 695 -25.90 1.37 2.63
N ASN A 696 -24.60 1.43 2.40
CA ASN A 696 -23.57 1.52 3.45
C ASN A 696 -23.07 2.96 3.55
N HIS A 697 -22.86 3.45 4.78
CA HIS A 697 -22.35 4.78 5.06
C HIS A 697 -21.19 4.69 6.06
N TYR A 698 -20.16 5.47 5.84
CA TYR A 698 -19.00 5.54 6.71
C TYR A 698 -18.58 7.00 6.87
N LEU A 699 -18.43 7.47 8.11
CA LEU A 699 -17.92 8.80 8.44
C LEU A 699 -16.73 8.67 9.40
N GLU A 700 -15.61 9.24 9.00
CA GLU A 700 -14.40 9.35 9.82
C GLU A 700 -14.00 10.82 9.93
N THR A 701 -13.63 11.28 11.13
CA THR A 701 -13.09 12.63 11.34
C THR A 701 -11.90 12.56 12.27
N TYR A 702 -10.92 13.43 12.02
CA TYR A 702 -9.77 13.54 12.92
C TYR A 702 -9.13 14.93 12.91
N LEU A 703 -8.52 15.27 14.03
CA LEU A 703 -7.71 16.45 14.25
C LEU A 703 -6.24 16.04 14.36
N THR A 704 -5.39 16.70 13.61
CA THR A 704 -3.93 16.49 13.59
C THR A 704 -3.21 17.68 14.18
N LYS A 705 -2.17 17.42 14.98
CA LYS A 705 -1.25 18.44 15.50
C LYS A 705 0.19 17.93 15.46
N SER A 706 1.08 18.74 14.90
CA SER A 706 2.53 18.56 15.02
C SER A 706 3.09 19.38 16.17
N LEU A 707 3.99 18.78 16.95
CA LEU A 707 4.65 19.34 18.12
C LEU A 707 6.17 19.08 18.03
N LEU A 708 6.95 19.70 18.92
CA LEU A 708 8.40 19.50 19.03
C LEU A 708 9.13 19.73 17.68
N HIS A 709 8.87 20.84 17.01
CA HIS A 709 9.41 21.17 15.69
C HIS A 709 9.13 20.06 14.66
N ASP A 710 7.88 19.59 14.61
CA ASP A 710 7.43 18.49 13.78
C ASP A 710 8.04 17.10 14.12
N ALA A 711 8.71 16.94 15.26
CA ALA A 711 9.21 15.64 15.69
C ALA A 711 8.09 14.71 16.20
N LEU A 712 7.04 15.26 16.81
CA LEU A 712 5.87 14.51 17.31
C LEU A 712 4.62 14.91 16.55
N SER A 713 3.91 13.94 15.97
CA SER A 713 2.57 14.12 15.39
C SER A 713 1.54 13.37 16.23
N ILE A 714 0.42 14.03 16.51
CA ILE A 714 -0.71 13.48 17.26
C ILE A 714 -1.95 13.59 16.38
N ASN A 715 -2.66 12.48 16.17
CA ASN A 715 -3.97 12.43 15.52
C ASN A 715 -5.00 11.93 16.53
N ILE A 716 -6.08 12.67 16.72
CA ILE A 716 -7.21 12.29 17.56
C ILE A 716 -8.45 12.28 16.69
N GLY A 717 -9.17 11.17 16.66
CA GLY A 717 -10.30 11.03 15.75
C GLY A 717 -11.28 9.95 16.12
N GLY A 718 -12.25 9.75 15.23
CA GLY A 718 -13.24 8.70 15.34
C GLY A 718 -13.63 8.15 13.98
N SER A 719 -13.73 6.84 13.91
CA SER A 719 -14.15 6.06 12.74
C SER A 719 -15.59 5.59 12.87
N ASP A 720 -16.29 5.41 11.74
CA ASP A 720 -17.70 4.99 11.64
C ASP A 720 -18.63 5.70 12.64
N LEU A 721 -18.50 7.03 12.71
CA LEU A 721 -19.24 7.86 13.68
C LEU A 721 -20.75 7.72 13.54
N LEU A 722 -21.24 7.40 12.34
CA LEU A 722 -22.65 7.16 12.05
C LEU A 722 -23.11 5.77 12.51
N LYS A 723 -22.20 4.82 12.76
CA LYS A 723 -22.48 3.40 13.03
C LYS A 723 -23.36 2.77 11.96
N GLN A 724 -23.08 3.11 10.70
CA GLN A 724 -23.83 2.65 9.52
C GLN A 724 -22.97 1.79 8.58
N ASN A 725 -21.76 1.39 9.01
CA ASN A 725 -20.95 0.41 8.31
C ASN A 725 -21.50 -1.01 8.59
N ILE A 726 -22.65 -1.29 7.99
CA ILE A 726 -23.41 -2.54 8.16
C ILE A 726 -23.38 -3.26 6.82
N SER A 727 -22.80 -4.46 6.80
CA SER A 727 -22.87 -5.34 5.63
C SER A 727 -24.25 -6.00 5.55
N SER A 728 -24.90 -5.92 4.40
CA SER A 728 -26.14 -6.66 4.13
C SER A 728 -26.11 -7.17 2.69
N VAL A 729 -25.97 -8.48 2.55
CA VAL A 729 -25.76 -9.14 1.26
C VAL A 729 -26.70 -10.32 1.09
N ARG A 730 -27.05 -10.59 -0.18
CA ARG A 730 -27.67 -11.85 -0.62
C ARG A 730 -26.70 -12.56 -1.53
N MET A 731 -26.35 -13.79 -1.19
CA MET A 731 -25.64 -14.70 -2.07
C MET A 731 -26.65 -15.67 -2.67
N ASN A 732 -26.72 -15.72 -4.00
CA ASN A 732 -27.60 -16.63 -4.68
C ASN A 732 -26.92 -18.00 -4.78
N LEU A 733 -27.65 -19.06 -4.47
CA LEU A 733 -27.26 -20.46 -4.52
C LEU A 733 -27.88 -21.11 -5.75
N GLN A 734 -27.50 -22.35 -6.04
CA GLN A 734 -28.06 -23.13 -7.13
C GLN A 734 -29.61 -23.22 -7.04
N ASN A 735 -30.12 -23.53 -5.85
CA ASN A 735 -31.54 -23.75 -5.57
C ASN A 735 -32.07 -22.94 -4.37
N GLY A 736 -31.54 -21.74 -4.15
CA GLY A 736 -31.94 -20.89 -3.03
C GLY A 736 -31.09 -19.65 -2.88
N ASN A 737 -30.98 -19.14 -1.65
CA ASN A 737 -30.11 -18.00 -1.33
C ASN A 737 -29.74 -17.96 0.16
N ILE A 738 -28.68 -17.23 0.46
CA ILE A 738 -28.32 -16.83 1.83
C ILE A 738 -28.35 -15.30 1.89
N VAL A 739 -29.19 -14.77 2.76
CA VAL A 739 -29.21 -13.35 3.10
C VAL A 739 -28.48 -13.18 4.42
N GLN A 740 -27.45 -12.35 4.45
CA GLN A 740 -26.68 -12.07 5.67
C GLN A 740 -26.64 -10.57 5.92
N THR A 741 -26.95 -10.15 7.15
CA THR A 741 -26.80 -8.78 7.61
C THR A 741 -25.98 -8.79 8.90
N GLY A 742 -24.88 -8.05 8.91
CA GLY A 742 -23.97 -8.06 10.06
C GLY A 742 -23.18 -6.78 10.24
N SER A 743 -22.69 -6.58 11.46
CA SER A 743 -21.85 -5.47 11.84
C SER A 743 -20.80 -5.90 12.88
N GLY A 744 -19.65 -5.26 12.83
CA GLY A 744 -18.57 -5.44 13.79
C GLY A 744 -18.36 -4.24 14.70
N ASP A 745 -17.23 -4.25 15.40
CA ASP A 745 -16.74 -3.15 16.22
C ASP A 745 -16.04 -2.09 15.35
N THR A 746 -16.82 -1.44 14.47
CA THR A 746 -16.29 -0.50 13.45
C THR A 746 -16.24 0.94 13.97
N ARG A 747 -17.14 1.31 14.90
CA ARG A 747 -17.14 2.63 15.52
C ARG A 747 -16.13 2.67 16.65
N ALA A 748 -15.04 3.42 16.47
CA ALA A 748 -14.00 3.57 17.46
C ALA A 748 -13.50 5.01 17.52
N PHE A 749 -13.16 5.48 18.73
CA PHE A 749 -12.31 6.64 18.92
C PHE A 749 -10.85 6.21 18.95
N TYR A 750 -9.96 7.06 18.47
CA TYR A 750 -8.54 6.72 18.42
C TYR A 750 -7.62 7.88 18.70
N ILE A 751 -6.45 7.52 19.22
CA ILE A 751 -5.30 8.41 19.36
C ILE A 751 -4.13 7.73 18.65
N LYS A 752 -3.54 8.40 17.67
CA LYS A 752 -2.33 7.94 16.98
C LYS A 752 -1.18 8.89 17.29
N LEU A 753 -0.07 8.34 17.73
CA LEU A 753 1.16 9.04 18.04
C LEU A 753 2.26 8.62 17.07
N ASN A 754 3.00 9.56 16.52
CA ASN A 754 4.17 9.28 15.71
C ASN A 754 5.30 10.24 16.12
N TYR A 755 6.37 9.66 16.69
CA TYR A 755 7.57 10.40 17.10
C TYR A 755 8.75 10.00 16.22
N LYS A 756 9.52 10.97 15.76
CA LYS A 756 10.73 10.75 14.97
C LYS A 756 11.88 11.60 15.50
N PHE A 757 13.04 10.98 15.59
CA PHE A 757 14.29 11.63 15.84
C PHE A 757 15.29 11.27 14.74
N ASN A 758 15.97 12.25 14.13
CA ASN A 758 16.95 12.09 13.06
C ASN A 758 16.50 11.07 11.99
N SER A 759 15.25 11.20 11.50
CA SER A 759 14.66 10.28 10.52
C SER A 759 15.48 10.27 9.23
N MET A 760 16.07 9.14 8.91
CA MET A 760 16.85 8.91 7.70
C MET A 760 16.01 8.15 6.66
N ARG A 761 16.25 8.44 5.38
CA ARG A 761 15.63 7.67 4.30
C ARG A 761 16.21 6.26 4.27
N ASN A 762 15.38 5.24 4.35
CA ASN A 762 15.82 3.86 4.14
C ASN A 762 16.40 3.70 2.72
N ARG A 763 17.60 3.14 2.58
CA ARG A 763 18.32 2.91 1.31
C ARG A 763 18.10 1.50 0.75
N TYR A 764 17.46 0.62 1.49
CA TYR A 764 17.12 -0.71 0.99
C TYR A 764 16.29 -0.59 -0.29
N LYS A 765 16.62 -1.36 -1.35
CA LYS A 765 16.00 -1.27 -2.67
C LYS A 765 15.44 -2.62 -3.17
N GLY A 766 15.47 -3.67 -2.34
CA GLY A 766 14.94 -4.98 -2.72
C GLY A 766 13.45 -4.92 -3.02
N GLU A 767 13.05 -5.60 -4.09
CA GLU A 767 11.65 -5.82 -4.45
C GLU A 767 11.22 -7.22 -3.97
N SER A 768 10.01 -7.35 -3.44
CA SER A 768 9.43 -8.67 -3.20
C SER A 768 8.99 -9.28 -4.52
N THR A 769 9.36 -10.52 -4.70
CA THR A 769 8.94 -11.31 -5.87
C THR A 769 7.86 -12.33 -5.49
N VAL A 770 7.40 -12.32 -4.24
CA VAL A 770 6.53 -13.36 -3.65
C VAL A 770 5.26 -12.83 -2.99
N ASP A 771 5.09 -11.50 -2.82
CA ASP A 771 3.96 -10.94 -2.07
C ASP A 771 2.60 -11.33 -2.66
N GLU A 772 2.49 -11.42 -3.99
CA GLU A 772 1.28 -11.87 -4.67
C GLU A 772 0.94 -13.33 -4.34
N VAL A 773 1.96 -14.16 -4.18
CA VAL A 773 1.79 -15.57 -3.81
C VAL A 773 1.46 -15.70 -2.32
N ILE A 774 2.10 -14.90 -1.45
CA ILE A 774 1.81 -14.87 -0.01
C ILE A 774 0.35 -14.46 0.26
N GLN A 775 -0.23 -13.56 -0.54
CA GLN A 775 -1.64 -13.17 -0.41
C GLN A 775 -2.62 -14.30 -0.74
N ARG A 776 -2.18 -15.35 -1.44
CA ARG A 776 -2.97 -16.54 -1.79
C ARG A 776 -2.89 -17.65 -0.73
N LEU A 777 -1.89 -17.57 0.20
CA LEU A 777 -1.70 -18.51 1.30
C LEU A 777 -2.76 -18.33 2.40
#